data_52b66a274a29e1e27dae90afef11c08e
#
_entry.id   52b66a274a29e1e27dae90afef11c08e
#
_cell.length_a   1.000
_cell.length_b   1.000
_cell.length_c   1.000
_cell.angle_alpha   90.00
_cell.angle_beta   90.00
_cell.angle_gamma   90.00
#
_symmetry.space_group_name_H-M   'P 1'
#
loop_
_entity.id
_entity.type
_entity.pdbx_description
1 polymer ?
#
loop_
_entity_poly.entity_id
_entity_poly.type
_entity_poly.pdbx_seq_one_letter_code
_entity_poly.pdbx_strand_id
1 'polypeptide(L)'
;MLTLEKFPAIVDRCQNSTVGKRLPNALYVHTYALDTLDPLLRDYEHRARALVDDVDDINGATIVKFGTDQPKISYLYYPDFDRDPHPKLEKSIIVDLASQKVSERYYQNSDNPPILHRKETFVTSDYPLYQEFAELTQEEVTLGLLDNSRFIGTLQEWKRLLLQQGIDFVGHHLVCPIEPENSGKKVVCIERHKAALKRNELSRPVRIALETDLFSEGTTFFDYGCGYGGDVQRIGDRGYTSSGWDPYYRPDIPLKSADIVNLGYVINVIEDMAERREALIKAWELTKQVLIVSAQVLVDDRRRGLVAYGDGIITNRNTFQKYYEQEELKLYIDQVLGVDAIPASLGIYFVFRDEAQAESFRASRLYSRVSTPRIQVETRNFEDYRELLTPLMNFYTKRGRFPIKGELPEEAAIKAEFRGYHRAFKLVLQATDEEEWEAIAEKRRQDLLVYLALAKFGGRPSMRQLSPELKADVKALFGSYKQACTISDILLVNVGDMTKIANLCQASKIGKQLDRALAIHVSALEKLPPLLRLYEGCASRNFYRLEGANIIKLYYNKPKITYLVYNDFDTVAHPTLQATMEVDLHNLSVSYHDISDETNPLILHHKNALVAPDYPLYKQFTKLTKKEEKLGLLENMTMIRRFHGWRRCLAANKIKIEGHEIVSDS
;
A
#
# COMPACT_ATOMS: atom_id res chain seq x y z
N MET A 1 10.99 35.55 23.93
CA MET A 1 9.87 35.09 23.14
C MET A 1 10.26 35.05 21.67
N LEU A 2 11.03 34.01 21.25
CA LEU A 2 11.44 33.81 19.86
C LEU A 2 11.09 32.38 19.49
N THR A 3 9.82 32.21 19.06
CA THR A 3 9.57 30.91 19.38
C THR A 3 8.73 30.14 18.40
N LEU A 4 7.57 30.30 18.26
CA LEU A 4 6.73 29.58 17.31
C LEU A 4 6.78 30.19 15.89
N GLU A 5 7.04 31.47 15.76
CA GLU A 5 7.08 32.16 14.45
C GLU A 5 8.29 31.80 13.58
N LYS A 6 9.43 31.39 14.18
CA LYS A 6 10.63 30.98 13.44
C LYS A 6 10.76 29.46 13.24
N PHE A 7 9.90 28.66 13.86
CA PHE A 7 9.97 27.20 13.72
C PHE A 7 9.85 26.70 12.27
N PRO A 8 8.99 27.24 11.40
CA PRO A 8 8.99 26.89 9.99
C PRO A 8 10.33 27.10 9.28
N ALA A 9 11.08 28.16 9.65
CA ALA A 9 12.43 28.39 9.10
C ALA A 9 13.44 27.37 9.62
N ILE A 10 13.34 26.93 10.88
CA ILE A 10 14.16 25.82 11.42
C ILE A 10 13.89 24.53 10.65
N VAL A 11 12.62 24.20 10.41
CA VAL A 11 12.22 23.00 9.64
C VAL A 11 12.78 23.06 8.22
N ASP A 12 12.69 24.20 7.54
CA ASP A 12 13.27 24.40 6.21
C ASP A 12 14.78 24.16 6.21
N ARG A 13 15.51 24.72 7.19
CA ARG A 13 16.95 24.50 7.31
C ARG A 13 17.32 23.04 7.63
N CYS A 14 16.55 22.37 8.45
CA CYS A 14 16.72 20.92 8.70
C CYS A 14 16.52 20.11 7.44
N GLN A 15 15.48 20.40 6.67
CA GLN A 15 15.17 19.67 5.42
C GLN A 15 16.19 19.92 4.31
N ASN A 16 16.84 21.08 4.28
CA ASN A 16 17.83 21.45 3.27
C ASN A 16 19.29 21.33 3.77
N SER A 17 19.52 20.78 4.97
CA SER A 17 20.86 20.62 5.52
C SER A 17 21.69 19.67 4.64
N THR A 18 22.93 20.05 4.37
CA THR A 18 23.95 19.21 3.71
C THR A 18 24.77 18.40 4.73
N VAL A 19 24.57 18.65 6.02
CA VAL A 19 25.27 18.00 7.13
C VAL A 19 24.27 17.25 7.97
N GLY A 20 24.59 16.01 8.33
CA GLY A 20 23.77 15.15 9.16
C GLY A 20 22.75 14.32 8.39
N LYS A 21 22.17 13.37 9.08
CA LYS A 21 21.18 12.43 8.53
C LYS A 21 19.77 13.01 8.61
N ARG A 22 19.15 13.19 7.45
CA ARG A 22 17.76 13.66 7.34
C ARG A 22 16.79 12.52 7.36
N LEU A 23 15.84 12.57 8.27
CA LEU A 23 14.66 11.68 8.32
C LEU A 23 13.39 12.54 8.18
N PRO A 24 12.23 11.96 7.86
CA PRO A 24 10.98 12.71 7.62
C PRO A 24 10.60 13.67 8.75
N ASN A 25 10.92 13.32 10.00
CA ASN A 25 10.52 14.06 11.20
C ASN A 25 11.69 14.65 11.99
N ALA A 26 12.93 14.53 11.52
CA ALA A 26 14.09 15.08 12.23
C ALA A 26 15.37 15.12 11.38
N LEU A 27 16.27 16.03 11.75
CA LEU A 27 17.68 16.03 11.34
C LEU A 27 18.53 15.54 12.52
N TYR A 28 19.43 14.61 12.28
CA TYR A 28 20.38 14.07 13.26
C TYR A 28 21.80 14.46 12.86
N VAL A 29 22.55 15.05 13.79
CA VAL A 29 23.90 15.54 13.53
C VAL A 29 24.81 15.12 14.69
N HIS A 30 25.99 14.59 14.36
CA HIS A 30 27.02 14.33 15.37
C HIS A 30 27.54 15.64 15.94
N THR A 31 27.85 15.66 17.23
CA THR A 31 28.33 16.87 17.94
C THR A 31 29.58 17.48 17.29
N TYR A 32 30.46 16.69 16.71
CA TYR A 32 31.62 17.14 15.91
C TYR A 32 31.24 18.06 14.74
N ALA A 33 30.10 17.82 14.13
CA ALA A 33 29.66 18.54 12.94
C ALA A 33 28.71 19.74 13.25
N LEU A 34 28.41 20.02 14.49
CA LEU A 34 27.48 21.11 14.88
C LEU A 34 27.95 22.49 14.39
N ASP A 35 29.27 22.75 14.45
CA ASP A 35 29.82 24.04 14.04
C ASP A 35 29.71 24.31 12.54
N THR A 36 29.50 23.27 11.75
CA THR A 36 29.34 23.37 10.30
C THR A 36 27.89 23.58 9.86
N LEU A 37 26.94 23.53 10.80
CA LEU A 37 25.51 23.76 10.54
C LEU A 37 25.21 25.22 10.19
N ASP A 38 24.05 25.41 9.55
CA ASP A 38 23.48 26.75 9.36
C ASP A 38 23.42 27.53 10.69
N PRO A 39 23.80 28.84 10.68
CA PRO A 39 23.82 29.66 11.90
C PRO A 39 22.50 29.66 12.67
N LEU A 40 21.36 29.53 11.98
CA LEU A 40 20.03 29.48 12.61
C LEU A 40 19.84 28.19 13.41
N LEU A 41 20.34 27.05 12.91
CA LEU A 41 20.29 25.76 13.62
C LEU A 41 21.23 25.75 14.82
N ARG A 42 22.40 26.36 14.71
CA ARG A 42 23.34 26.52 15.84
C ARG A 42 22.75 27.37 16.95
N ASP A 43 22.16 28.52 16.60
CA ASP A 43 21.48 29.38 17.58
C ASP A 43 20.27 28.66 18.25
N TYR A 44 19.57 27.84 17.48
CA TYR A 44 18.46 27.03 17.97
C TYR A 44 18.94 25.95 18.97
N GLU A 45 20.05 25.28 18.66
CA GLU A 45 20.69 24.30 19.57
C GLU A 45 21.22 24.98 20.84
N HIS A 46 21.93 26.10 20.74
CA HIS A 46 22.42 26.84 21.89
C HIS A 46 21.31 27.25 22.89
N ARG A 47 20.13 27.56 22.37
CA ARG A 47 18.97 27.88 23.23
C ARG A 47 18.43 26.65 23.94
N ALA A 48 18.41 25.50 23.27
CA ALA A 48 18.00 24.27 23.92
C ALA A 48 19.01 23.85 25.01
N ARG A 49 20.30 24.02 24.72
CA ARG A 49 21.39 23.76 25.67
C ARG A 49 21.28 24.62 26.92
N ALA A 50 20.91 25.88 26.78
CA ALA A 50 20.77 26.82 27.88
C ALA A 50 19.57 26.51 28.84
N LEU A 51 18.69 25.60 28.47
CA LEU A 51 17.56 25.15 29.31
C LEU A 51 17.89 23.91 30.16
N VAL A 52 19.07 23.33 29.99
CA VAL A 52 19.50 22.16 30.77
C VAL A 52 20.37 22.64 31.92
N ASP A 53 20.00 22.29 33.15
CA ASP A 53 20.63 22.79 34.38
C ASP A 53 22.09 22.28 34.54
N ASP A 54 22.39 21.10 34.03
CA ASP A 54 23.74 20.53 34.07
C ASP A 54 24.33 20.52 32.62
N VAL A 55 25.20 21.49 32.36
CA VAL A 55 25.89 21.65 31.06
C VAL A 55 26.86 20.49 30.80
N ASP A 56 27.44 19.88 31.83
CA ASP A 56 28.38 18.75 31.70
C ASP A 56 27.64 17.50 31.19
N ASP A 57 26.39 17.33 31.53
CA ASP A 57 25.54 16.29 31.02
C ASP A 57 25.37 16.37 29.49
N ILE A 58 25.27 17.56 28.88
CA ILE A 58 25.13 17.73 27.42
C ILE A 58 26.44 17.50 26.69
N ASN A 59 27.58 17.85 27.31
CA ASN A 59 28.91 17.69 26.70
C ASN A 59 29.26 16.23 26.41
N GLY A 60 28.60 15.27 27.08
CA GLY A 60 28.74 13.84 26.83
C GLY A 60 27.84 13.31 25.68
N ALA A 61 26.97 14.12 25.15
CA ALA A 61 26.09 13.68 24.05
C ALA A 61 26.88 13.49 22.73
N THR A 62 26.54 12.46 22.01
CA THR A 62 27.20 12.10 20.74
C THR A 62 26.46 12.67 19.54
N ILE A 63 25.12 12.60 19.55
CA ILE A 63 24.27 13.05 18.46
C ILE A 63 23.21 14.03 18.98
N VAL A 64 22.97 15.09 18.21
CA VAL A 64 21.88 16.05 18.42
C VAL A 64 20.82 15.82 17.36
N LYS A 65 19.57 15.61 17.82
CA LYS A 65 18.40 15.44 16.99
C LYS A 65 17.56 16.70 17.01
N PHE A 66 17.35 17.32 15.85
CA PHE A 66 16.46 18.44 15.64
C PHE A 66 15.10 17.92 15.16
N GLY A 67 14.05 18.03 15.98
CA GLY A 67 12.69 17.65 15.59
C GLY A 67 12.11 18.62 14.55
N THR A 68 11.44 18.09 13.51
CA THR A 68 10.75 18.91 12.49
C THR A 68 9.23 18.95 12.67
N ASP A 69 8.67 18.03 13.44
CA ASP A 69 7.23 18.00 13.76
C ASP A 69 6.88 18.89 14.96
N GLN A 70 7.81 19.00 15.90
CA GLN A 70 7.66 19.76 17.13
C GLN A 70 8.97 20.49 17.45
N PRO A 71 8.91 21.67 18.13
CA PRO A 71 10.09 22.44 18.49
C PRO A 71 10.86 21.77 19.64
N LYS A 72 11.44 20.60 19.35
CA LYS A 72 12.20 19.78 20.29
C LYS A 72 13.59 19.50 19.77
N ILE A 73 14.55 19.52 20.72
CA ILE A 73 15.90 19.02 20.49
C ILE A 73 16.12 17.85 21.44
N SER A 74 16.77 16.78 20.93
CA SER A 74 17.14 15.66 21.77
C SER A 74 18.65 15.42 21.69
N TYR A 75 19.30 15.29 22.82
CA TYR A 75 20.70 14.93 22.98
C TYR A 75 20.77 13.43 23.23
N LEU A 76 21.46 12.70 22.34
CA LEU A 76 21.51 11.24 22.32
C LEU A 76 22.94 10.78 22.67
N TYR A 77 23.05 9.85 23.60
CA TYR A 77 24.31 9.38 24.14
C TYR A 77 24.63 7.99 23.61
N TYR A 78 25.64 7.92 22.75
CA TYR A 78 26.23 6.71 22.20
C TYR A 78 27.72 6.68 22.61
N PRO A 79 28.06 6.26 23.85
CA PRO A 79 29.43 6.39 24.38
C PRO A 79 30.48 5.60 23.59
N ASP A 80 30.06 4.51 22.95
CA ASP A 80 30.92 3.69 22.10
C ASP A 80 30.85 4.05 20.63
N PHE A 81 30.47 5.28 20.26
CA PHE A 81 30.25 5.69 18.85
C PHE A 81 31.46 5.35 17.96
N ASP A 82 32.67 5.57 18.41
CA ASP A 82 33.89 5.31 17.63
C ASP A 82 34.37 3.86 17.69
N ARG A 83 33.99 3.11 18.71
CA ARG A 83 34.52 1.75 18.96
C ARG A 83 33.59 0.65 18.46
N ASP A 84 32.29 0.83 18.65
CA ASP A 84 31.28 -0.17 18.27
C ASP A 84 30.75 0.16 16.85
N PRO A 85 30.72 -0.80 15.91
CA PRO A 85 30.11 -0.63 14.61
C PRO A 85 28.64 -0.18 14.72
N HIS A 86 27.91 -0.66 15.72
CA HIS A 86 26.49 -0.35 15.98
C HIS A 86 26.26 0.06 17.44
N PRO A 87 26.69 1.25 17.84
CA PRO A 87 26.67 1.68 19.22
C PRO A 87 25.24 1.75 19.76
N LYS A 88 25.10 1.39 21.05
CA LYS A 88 23.82 1.41 21.77
C LYS A 88 23.52 2.80 22.30
N LEU A 89 22.25 3.19 22.22
CA LEU A 89 21.76 4.36 22.93
C LEU A 89 21.69 4.08 24.43
N GLU A 90 22.36 4.88 25.25
CA GLU A 90 22.34 4.72 26.71
C GLU A 90 21.45 5.71 27.43
N LYS A 91 21.41 6.96 26.94
CA LYS A 91 20.63 8.06 27.54
C LYS A 91 20.14 8.99 26.42
N SER A 92 19.00 9.62 26.63
CA SER A 92 18.54 10.76 25.80
C SER A 92 17.97 11.86 26.70
N ILE A 93 18.39 13.10 26.44
CA ILE A 93 17.82 14.31 27.07
C ILE A 93 16.96 15.01 25.99
N ILE A 94 15.71 15.24 26.28
CA ILE A 94 14.77 15.85 25.35
C ILE A 94 14.37 17.23 25.89
N VAL A 95 14.69 18.27 25.14
CA VAL A 95 14.34 19.65 25.45
C VAL A 95 13.18 20.08 24.56
N ASP A 96 12.06 20.39 25.16
CA ASP A 96 10.90 20.97 24.49
C ASP A 96 10.95 22.50 24.63
N LEU A 97 11.31 23.17 23.56
CA LEU A 97 11.48 24.62 23.52
C LEU A 97 10.16 25.41 23.59
N ALA A 98 9.03 24.78 23.26
CA ALA A 98 7.72 25.40 23.36
C ALA A 98 7.24 25.46 24.82
N SER A 99 7.40 24.36 25.55
CA SER A 99 7.00 24.26 26.96
C SER A 99 8.13 24.56 27.95
N GLN A 100 9.36 24.75 27.45
CA GLN A 100 10.59 24.92 28.24
C GLN A 100 10.81 23.79 29.25
N LYS A 101 10.45 22.57 28.88
CA LYS A 101 10.59 21.37 29.71
C LYS A 101 11.74 20.50 29.23
N VAL A 102 12.49 20.00 30.18
CA VAL A 102 13.55 19.00 29.96
C VAL A 102 13.06 17.66 30.51
N SER A 103 13.30 16.59 29.76
CA SER A 103 12.99 15.23 30.18
C SER A 103 14.10 14.27 29.75
N GLU A 104 14.39 13.30 30.61
CA GLU A 104 15.43 12.32 30.39
C GLU A 104 14.84 10.92 30.21
N ARG A 105 15.52 10.11 29.41
CA ARG A 105 15.23 8.69 29.23
C ARG A 105 16.52 7.90 29.28
N TYR A 106 16.52 6.83 30.04
CA TYR A 106 17.65 5.93 30.22
C TYR A 106 17.37 4.58 29.58
N TYR A 107 18.36 4.05 28.85
CA TYR A 107 18.29 2.77 28.14
C TYR A 107 19.29 1.74 28.64
N GLN A 108 20.15 2.11 29.61
CA GLN A 108 21.20 1.25 30.17
C GLN A 108 20.69 -0.07 30.76
N ASN A 109 19.46 -0.06 31.33
CA ASN A 109 18.80 -1.25 31.87
C ASN A 109 17.85 -1.92 30.86
N SER A 110 17.85 -1.50 29.60
CA SER A 110 17.05 -2.12 28.56
C SER A 110 17.79 -3.30 27.94
N ASP A 111 17.13 -4.46 27.90
CA ASP A 111 17.69 -5.64 27.22
C ASP A 111 17.73 -5.45 25.70
N ASN A 112 16.94 -4.50 25.16
CA ASN A 112 16.84 -4.22 23.73
C ASN A 112 16.89 -2.71 23.43
N PRO A 113 18.03 -2.02 23.68
CA PRO A 113 18.18 -0.60 23.40
C PRO A 113 18.22 -0.33 21.89
N PRO A 114 17.84 0.88 21.44
CA PRO A 114 18.10 1.34 20.08
C PRO A 114 19.59 1.33 19.75
N ILE A 115 19.93 0.98 18.51
CA ILE A 115 21.31 1.03 17.99
C ILE A 115 21.41 1.96 16.79
N LEU A 116 22.63 2.36 16.45
CA LEU A 116 22.90 3.29 15.37
C LEU A 116 23.53 2.57 14.18
N HIS A 117 23.04 2.86 12.98
CA HIS A 117 23.57 2.40 11.69
C HIS A 117 23.95 3.59 10.82
N ARG A 118 24.84 3.36 9.84
CA ARG A 118 25.25 4.36 8.84
C ARG A 118 25.86 5.60 9.49
N LYS A 119 26.87 5.39 10.34
CA LYS A 119 27.51 6.44 11.14
C LYS A 119 28.11 7.57 10.30
N GLU A 120 28.56 7.29 9.09
CA GLU A 120 29.08 8.26 8.13
C GLU A 120 28.05 9.37 7.78
N THR A 121 26.75 9.06 7.89
CA THR A 121 25.70 10.04 7.58
C THR A 121 25.47 11.08 8.68
N PHE A 122 26.04 10.91 9.86
CA PHE A 122 25.89 11.83 10.99
C PHE A 122 27.07 12.78 11.16
N VAL A 123 28.20 12.47 10.53
CA VAL A 123 29.46 13.20 10.61
C VAL A 123 29.78 13.86 9.28
N THR A 124 30.78 14.73 9.27
CA THR A 124 31.35 15.34 8.07
C THR A 124 32.49 14.48 7.50
N SER A 125 32.84 14.66 6.22
CA SER A 125 33.86 13.83 5.54
C SER A 125 35.28 13.99 6.09
N ASP A 126 35.54 14.98 6.93
CA ASP A 126 36.79 15.21 7.65
C ASP A 126 36.83 14.54 9.03
N TYR A 127 35.78 13.83 9.41
CA TYR A 127 35.78 13.03 10.66
C TYR A 127 36.82 11.91 10.58
N PRO A 128 37.62 11.67 11.63
CA PRO A 128 38.74 10.74 11.56
C PRO A 128 38.39 9.31 11.10
N LEU A 129 37.21 8.81 11.47
CA LEU A 129 36.75 7.47 11.14
C LEU A 129 35.69 7.45 10.01
N TYR A 130 35.50 8.57 9.30
CA TYR A 130 34.49 8.66 8.23
C TYR A 130 34.62 7.55 7.19
N GLN A 131 35.84 7.29 6.73
CA GLN A 131 36.11 6.29 5.70
C GLN A 131 35.76 4.89 6.17
N GLU A 132 36.15 4.51 7.41
CA GLU A 132 35.83 3.21 8.00
C GLU A 132 34.31 3.01 8.14
N PHE A 133 33.58 4.05 8.55
CA PHE A 133 32.13 4.01 8.66
C PHE A 133 31.45 3.86 7.29
N ALA A 134 31.97 4.55 6.27
CA ALA A 134 31.42 4.48 4.92
C ALA A 134 31.67 3.10 4.28
N GLU A 135 32.88 2.52 4.47
CA GLU A 135 33.23 1.18 4.01
C GLU A 135 32.34 0.12 4.67
N LEU A 136 32.18 0.17 6.00
CA LEU A 136 31.29 -0.71 6.73
C LEU A 136 29.86 -0.64 6.20
N THR A 137 29.32 0.57 6.04
CA THR A 137 27.96 0.76 5.49
C THR A 137 27.84 0.18 4.08
N GLN A 138 28.89 0.34 3.24
CA GLN A 138 28.87 -0.22 1.89
C GLN A 138 28.89 -1.76 1.89
N GLU A 139 29.63 -2.38 2.80
CA GLU A 139 29.64 -3.83 2.98
C GLU A 139 28.26 -4.33 3.45
N GLU A 140 27.65 -3.68 4.45
CA GLU A 140 26.32 -4.01 4.95
C GLU A 140 25.23 -3.86 3.90
N VAL A 141 25.30 -2.79 3.08
CA VAL A 141 24.38 -2.59 1.95
C VAL A 141 24.57 -3.67 0.90
N THR A 142 25.80 -4.05 0.60
CA THR A 142 26.08 -5.10 -0.41
C THR A 142 25.52 -6.45 0.02
N LEU A 143 25.60 -6.77 1.31
CA LEU A 143 25.06 -7.98 1.90
C LEU A 143 23.54 -7.90 2.17
N GLY A 144 22.89 -6.76 1.89
CA GLY A 144 21.45 -6.58 2.11
C GLY A 144 21.05 -6.47 3.59
N LEU A 145 22.00 -6.31 4.52
CA LEU A 145 21.73 -6.28 5.97
C LEU A 145 20.89 -5.07 6.38
N LEU A 146 20.97 -3.96 5.63
CA LEU A 146 20.26 -2.70 5.91
C LEU A 146 18.96 -2.53 5.12
N ASP A 147 18.54 -3.52 4.35
CA ASP A 147 17.37 -3.41 3.46
C ASP A 147 16.04 -3.36 4.22
N ASN A 148 16.04 -3.77 5.49
CA ASN A 148 14.85 -3.71 6.34
C ASN A 148 15.10 -2.95 7.64
N SER A 149 15.18 -1.62 7.53
CA SER A 149 15.51 -0.73 8.66
C SER A 149 14.50 -0.77 9.83
N ARG A 150 13.27 -1.27 9.62
CA ARG A 150 12.28 -1.42 10.70
C ARG A 150 12.66 -2.50 11.71
N PHE A 151 13.32 -3.56 11.27
CA PHE A 151 13.61 -4.74 12.08
C PHE A 151 15.05 -4.79 12.59
N ILE A 152 15.89 -3.81 12.26
CA ILE A 152 17.30 -3.75 12.67
C ILE A 152 17.62 -2.55 13.58
N GLY A 153 16.60 -1.78 13.97
CA GLY A 153 16.79 -0.56 14.78
C GLY A 153 17.08 -0.83 16.25
N THR A 154 17.05 -2.08 16.73
CA THR A 154 17.32 -2.46 18.11
C THR A 154 18.33 -3.60 18.22
N LEU A 155 19.02 -3.67 19.36
CA LEU A 155 20.15 -4.57 19.58
C LEU A 155 19.82 -6.06 19.39
N GLN A 156 18.67 -6.52 19.91
CA GLN A 156 18.32 -7.95 19.84
C GLN A 156 17.96 -8.37 18.42
N GLU A 157 17.26 -7.52 17.68
CA GLU A 157 16.88 -7.79 16.29
C GLU A 157 18.12 -7.83 15.39
N TRP A 158 19.03 -6.86 15.57
CA TRP A 158 20.31 -6.83 14.87
C TRP A 158 21.17 -8.07 15.17
N LYS A 159 21.36 -8.41 16.44
CA LYS A 159 22.10 -9.62 16.81
C LYS A 159 21.48 -10.91 16.25
N ARG A 160 20.14 -10.97 16.21
CA ARG A 160 19.46 -12.11 15.61
C ARG A 160 19.77 -12.21 14.12
N LEU A 161 19.72 -11.09 13.39
CA LEU A 161 20.03 -11.02 11.96
C LEU A 161 21.48 -11.49 11.71
N LEU A 162 22.46 -10.94 12.44
CA LEU A 162 23.86 -11.31 12.30
C LEU A 162 24.12 -12.80 12.59
N LEU A 163 23.55 -13.32 13.67
CA LEU A 163 23.65 -14.74 14.01
C LEU A 163 23.04 -15.63 12.91
N GLN A 164 21.95 -15.21 12.32
CA GLN A 164 21.30 -15.93 11.23
C GLN A 164 22.14 -15.95 9.96
N GLN A 165 22.87 -14.88 9.68
CA GLN A 165 23.73 -14.74 8.51
C GLN A 165 25.16 -15.28 8.74
N GLY A 166 25.48 -15.71 9.96
CA GLY A 166 26.84 -16.15 10.30
C GLY A 166 27.87 -15.01 10.21
N ILE A 167 27.45 -13.77 10.46
CA ILE A 167 28.29 -12.57 10.35
C ILE A 167 28.66 -12.09 11.76
N ASP A 168 29.91 -11.67 11.90
CA ASP A 168 30.42 -11.00 13.10
C ASP A 168 31.27 -9.79 12.68
N PHE A 169 31.68 -8.97 13.63
CA PHE A 169 32.48 -7.76 13.40
C PHE A 169 33.81 -7.82 14.18
N VAL A 170 34.87 -7.37 13.51
CA VAL A 170 36.15 -7.05 14.16
C VAL A 170 36.45 -5.57 13.94
N GLY A 171 36.23 -4.75 14.96
CA GLY A 171 36.18 -3.29 14.78
C GLY A 171 35.04 -2.90 13.87
N HIS A 172 35.35 -2.16 12.80
CA HIS A 172 34.37 -1.75 11.78
C HIS A 172 34.44 -2.58 10.48
N HIS A 173 34.95 -3.81 10.56
CA HIS A 173 35.00 -4.72 9.42
C HIS A 173 34.13 -5.94 9.64
N LEU A 174 33.41 -6.33 8.62
CA LEU A 174 32.64 -7.56 8.58
C LEU A 174 33.59 -8.76 8.49
N VAL A 175 33.34 -9.75 9.33
CA VAL A 175 34.02 -11.06 9.25
C VAL A 175 32.96 -12.14 9.19
N CYS A 176 33.12 -13.05 8.20
CA CYS A 176 32.40 -14.31 8.22
C CYS A 176 33.28 -15.31 8.96
N PRO A 177 32.90 -15.77 10.16
CA PRO A 177 33.67 -16.78 10.85
C PRO A 177 33.80 -18.01 9.93
N ILE A 178 35.04 -18.43 9.64
CA ILE A 178 35.29 -19.71 8.94
C ILE A 178 34.75 -20.78 9.91
N GLU A 179 33.76 -21.56 9.48
CA GLU A 179 33.17 -22.63 10.28
C GLU A 179 34.31 -23.59 10.73
N PRO A 180 34.40 -23.95 12.02
CA PRO A 180 35.28 -25.01 12.45
C PRO A 180 34.80 -26.31 11.79
N GLU A 181 35.69 -27.04 11.14
CA GLU A 181 35.46 -28.29 10.36
C GLU A 181 34.74 -29.43 11.12
N ASN A 182 34.23 -29.19 12.33
CA ASN A 182 33.67 -30.23 13.20
C ASN A 182 32.38 -29.85 13.94
N SER A 183 31.54 -28.96 13.39
CA SER A 183 30.17 -28.86 13.90
C SER A 183 29.27 -29.78 13.08
N GLY A 184 28.77 -30.86 13.67
CA GLY A 184 27.88 -31.84 13.06
C GLY A 184 26.49 -31.27 12.64
N LYS A 185 26.46 -30.04 12.14
CA LYS A 185 25.30 -29.47 11.46
C LYS A 185 25.22 -30.08 10.07
N LYS A 186 24.20 -30.87 9.80
CA LYS A 186 23.84 -31.28 8.44
C LYS A 186 23.79 -30.03 7.58
N VAL A 187 24.69 -29.94 6.58
CA VAL A 187 24.57 -28.98 5.48
C VAL A 187 23.22 -29.23 4.85
N VAL A 188 22.28 -28.33 5.02
CA VAL A 188 20.98 -28.44 4.40
C VAL A 188 21.15 -28.05 2.93
N CYS A 189 21.14 -29.04 2.05
CA CYS A 189 21.16 -28.78 0.61
C CYS A 189 19.83 -28.20 0.18
N ILE A 190 19.80 -26.90 -0.11
CA ILE A 190 18.57 -26.19 -0.57
C ILE A 190 18.39 -26.45 -2.05
N GLU A 191 17.26 -27.05 -2.42
CA GLU A 191 16.92 -27.40 -3.79
C GLU A 191 15.93 -26.37 -4.38
N ARG A 192 16.40 -25.14 -4.66
CA ARG A 192 15.59 -24.00 -5.14
C ARG A 192 14.66 -24.33 -6.30
N HIS A 193 15.13 -25.14 -7.26
CA HIS A 193 14.37 -25.53 -8.46
C HIS A 193 13.05 -26.26 -8.13
N LYS A 194 12.99 -26.94 -6.98
CA LYS A 194 11.76 -27.62 -6.52
C LYS A 194 10.67 -26.66 -6.03
N ALA A 195 10.99 -25.38 -5.88
CA ALA A 195 9.99 -24.36 -5.56
C ALA A 195 9.13 -23.98 -6.77
N ALA A 196 9.59 -24.24 -7.99
CA ALA A 196 8.83 -23.97 -9.20
C ALA A 196 7.56 -24.82 -9.29
N LEU A 197 6.43 -24.15 -9.55
CA LEU A 197 5.10 -24.77 -9.63
C LEU A 197 4.67 -24.90 -11.10
N LYS A 198 4.17 -26.09 -11.47
CA LYS A 198 3.43 -26.26 -12.73
C LYS A 198 2.02 -25.73 -12.51
N ARG A 199 1.62 -24.71 -13.25
CA ARG A 199 0.30 -24.10 -13.21
C ARG A 199 -0.46 -24.34 -14.50
N ASN A 200 -1.76 -24.56 -14.38
CA ASN A 200 -2.67 -24.70 -15.54
C ASN A 200 -3.26 -23.34 -15.96
N GLU A 201 -3.07 -22.31 -15.14
CA GLU A 201 -3.56 -20.94 -15.37
C GLU A 201 -2.40 -19.94 -15.25
N LEU A 202 -2.65 -18.69 -15.64
CA LEU A 202 -1.72 -17.60 -15.38
C LEU A 202 -1.48 -17.43 -13.88
N SER A 203 -0.25 -17.08 -13.53
CA SER A 203 0.04 -16.69 -12.15
C SER A 203 -0.79 -15.46 -11.76
N ARG A 204 -1.08 -15.38 -10.49
CA ARG A 204 -1.90 -14.28 -9.95
C ARG A 204 -1.35 -12.89 -10.27
N PRO A 205 -0.02 -12.58 -10.12
CA PRO A 205 0.51 -11.27 -10.46
C PRO A 205 0.32 -10.91 -11.93
N VAL A 206 0.54 -11.84 -12.84
CA VAL A 206 0.37 -11.62 -14.29
C VAL A 206 -1.11 -11.45 -14.66
N ARG A 207 -1.99 -12.23 -14.04
CA ARG A 207 -3.45 -12.08 -14.24
C ARG A 207 -3.93 -10.69 -13.81
N ILE A 208 -3.51 -10.20 -12.63
CA ILE A 208 -3.87 -8.86 -12.15
C ILE A 208 -3.34 -7.77 -13.08
N ALA A 209 -2.14 -7.94 -13.63
CA ALA A 209 -1.59 -6.99 -14.60
C ALA A 209 -2.42 -6.91 -15.88
N LEU A 210 -2.95 -8.04 -16.36
CA LEU A 210 -3.89 -8.07 -17.49
C LEU A 210 -5.24 -7.41 -17.15
N GLU A 211 -5.78 -7.69 -15.97
CA GLU A 211 -7.07 -7.15 -15.51
C GLU A 211 -7.02 -5.63 -15.23
N THR A 212 -5.84 -5.07 -15.06
CA THR A 212 -5.61 -3.64 -14.81
C THR A 212 -5.14 -2.87 -16.04
N ASP A 213 -5.36 -3.42 -17.24
CA ASP A 213 -5.07 -2.79 -18.53
C ASP A 213 -3.60 -2.35 -18.71
N LEU A 214 -2.64 -3.03 -18.04
CA LEU A 214 -1.21 -2.75 -18.24
C LEU A 214 -0.69 -3.30 -19.57
N PHE A 215 -1.37 -4.28 -20.15
CA PHE A 215 -1.04 -4.84 -21.45
C PHE A 215 -1.83 -4.11 -22.55
N SER A 216 -1.13 -3.45 -23.45
CA SER A 216 -1.66 -2.85 -24.67
C SER A 216 -1.14 -3.58 -25.90
N GLU A 217 -1.67 -3.28 -27.08
CA GLU A 217 -1.20 -3.85 -28.33
C GLU A 217 0.31 -3.58 -28.53
N GLY A 218 1.08 -4.60 -28.84
CA GLY A 218 2.53 -4.54 -29.02
C GLY A 218 3.35 -4.61 -27.71
N THR A 219 2.73 -4.70 -26.54
CA THR A 219 3.45 -4.83 -25.26
C THR A 219 4.33 -6.08 -25.25
N THR A 220 5.58 -5.94 -24.83
CA THR A 220 6.54 -7.05 -24.65
C THR A 220 6.56 -7.48 -23.19
N PHE A 221 6.64 -8.80 -22.95
CA PHE A 221 6.64 -9.40 -21.61
C PHE A 221 7.88 -10.27 -21.39
N PHE A 222 8.49 -10.14 -20.22
CA PHE A 222 9.60 -10.98 -19.78
C PHE A 222 9.35 -11.50 -18.36
N ASP A 223 9.49 -12.83 -18.17
CA ASP A 223 9.32 -13.50 -16.89
C ASP A 223 10.69 -13.88 -16.30
N TYR A 224 11.13 -13.16 -15.28
CA TYR A 224 12.40 -13.37 -14.59
C TYR A 224 12.21 -14.41 -13.48
N GLY A 225 12.83 -15.58 -13.61
CA GLY A 225 12.58 -16.74 -12.76
C GLY A 225 11.31 -17.49 -13.19
N CYS A 226 11.14 -17.69 -14.50
CA CYS A 226 9.90 -18.21 -15.09
C CYS A 226 9.62 -19.70 -14.77
N GLY A 227 10.53 -20.42 -14.13
CA GLY A 227 10.42 -21.85 -13.90
C GLY A 227 10.14 -22.62 -15.20
N TYR A 228 9.03 -23.35 -15.24
CA TYR A 228 8.60 -24.11 -16.43
C TYR A 228 8.12 -23.22 -17.59
N GLY A 229 7.97 -21.90 -17.41
CA GLY A 229 7.56 -20.96 -18.44
C GLY A 229 6.06 -20.93 -18.71
N GLY A 230 5.24 -21.27 -17.73
CA GLY A 230 3.79 -21.32 -17.87
C GLY A 230 3.16 -19.95 -18.19
N ASP A 231 3.62 -18.87 -17.57
CA ASP A 231 3.14 -17.53 -17.86
C ASP A 231 3.62 -17.02 -19.21
N VAL A 232 4.88 -17.31 -19.57
CA VAL A 232 5.44 -16.98 -20.89
C VAL A 232 4.60 -17.56 -22.02
N GLN A 233 4.25 -18.85 -21.92
CA GLN A 233 3.43 -19.52 -22.94
C GLN A 233 2.05 -18.86 -23.04
N ARG A 234 1.37 -18.64 -21.91
CA ARG A 234 -0.02 -18.13 -21.91
C ARG A 234 -0.16 -16.66 -22.30
N ILE A 235 0.88 -15.88 -22.08
CA ILE A 235 0.95 -14.49 -22.59
C ILE A 235 1.18 -14.53 -24.10
N GLY A 236 2.08 -15.44 -24.59
CA GLY A 236 2.26 -15.68 -26.02
C GLY A 236 0.98 -16.14 -26.73
N ASP A 237 0.23 -17.07 -26.12
CA ASP A 237 -1.06 -17.56 -26.66
C ASP A 237 -2.11 -16.45 -26.79
N ARG A 238 -1.96 -15.32 -26.08
CA ARG A 238 -2.81 -14.12 -26.18
C ARG A 238 -2.34 -13.10 -27.22
N GLY A 239 -1.27 -13.44 -27.97
CA GLY A 239 -0.73 -12.60 -29.05
C GLY A 239 0.33 -11.58 -28.60
N TYR A 240 0.78 -11.60 -27.34
CA TYR A 240 1.86 -10.73 -26.88
C TYR A 240 3.23 -11.37 -27.14
N THR A 241 4.22 -10.52 -27.43
CA THR A 241 5.61 -10.98 -27.49
C THR A 241 6.11 -11.30 -26.08
N SER A 242 6.37 -12.58 -25.81
CA SER A 242 6.75 -13.06 -24.47
C SER A 242 8.03 -13.88 -24.49
N SER A 243 8.86 -13.75 -23.46
CA SER A 243 10.03 -14.58 -23.19
C SER A 243 10.27 -14.67 -21.68
N GLY A 244 11.14 -15.57 -21.24
CA GLY A 244 11.46 -15.71 -19.84
C GLY A 244 12.68 -16.55 -19.60
N TRP A 245 13.39 -16.21 -18.54
CA TRP A 245 14.63 -16.84 -18.09
C TRP A 245 14.45 -17.49 -16.72
N ASP A 246 15.13 -18.60 -16.52
CA ASP A 246 15.20 -19.28 -15.22
C ASP A 246 16.56 -19.97 -15.10
N PRO A 247 17.28 -19.82 -13.98
CA PRO A 247 18.64 -20.34 -13.86
C PRO A 247 18.75 -21.86 -13.95
N TYR A 248 17.68 -22.59 -13.70
CA TYR A 248 17.64 -24.04 -13.72
C TYR A 248 16.89 -24.60 -14.94
N TYR A 249 15.71 -24.11 -15.25
CA TYR A 249 14.84 -24.66 -16.28
C TYR A 249 15.08 -24.06 -17.67
N ARG A 250 15.60 -22.83 -17.74
CA ARG A 250 15.82 -22.10 -18.99
C ARG A 250 17.08 -21.22 -18.93
N PRO A 251 18.25 -21.79 -18.58
CA PRO A 251 19.50 -21.04 -18.40
C PRO A 251 20.02 -20.40 -19.69
N ASP A 252 19.74 -21.05 -20.85
CA ASP A 252 20.24 -20.63 -22.15
C ASP A 252 19.45 -19.46 -22.76
N ILE A 253 18.32 -19.07 -22.19
CA ILE A 253 17.54 -17.94 -22.69
C ILE A 253 18.22 -16.64 -22.24
N PRO A 254 18.60 -15.73 -23.17
CA PRO A 254 19.24 -14.48 -22.77
C PRO A 254 18.27 -13.56 -22.03
N LEU A 255 18.80 -12.84 -21.04
CA LEU A 255 18.07 -11.76 -20.38
C LEU A 255 17.75 -10.65 -21.39
N LYS A 256 16.48 -10.25 -21.48
CA LYS A 256 15.99 -9.25 -22.44
C LYS A 256 15.14 -8.21 -21.72
N SER A 257 15.36 -6.94 -22.09
CA SER A 257 14.49 -5.88 -21.64
C SER A 257 13.10 -5.97 -22.28
N ALA A 258 12.06 -5.76 -21.49
CA ALA A 258 10.67 -5.81 -21.92
C ALA A 258 9.88 -4.64 -21.30
N ASP A 259 8.72 -4.35 -21.87
CA ASP A 259 7.83 -3.32 -21.34
C ASP A 259 7.32 -3.72 -19.97
N ILE A 260 6.92 -4.97 -19.83
CA ILE A 260 6.52 -5.56 -18.55
C ILE A 260 7.48 -6.70 -18.18
N VAL A 261 8.08 -6.59 -17.02
CA VAL A 261 8.91 -7.67 -16.42
C VAL A 261 8.18 -8.22 -15.21
N ASN A 262 8.09 -9.55 -15.10
CA ASN A 262 7.52 -10.21 -13.93
C ASN A 262 8.63 -10.85 -13.08
N LEU A 263 8.71 -10.50 -11.81
CA LEU A 263 9.52 -11.15 -10.78
C LEU A 263 8.57 -11.84 -9.80
N GLY A 264 7.94 -12.91 -10.29
CA GLY A 264 6.81 -13.55 -9.62
C GLY A 264 7.21 -14.64 -8.64
N TYR A 265 7.16 -14.40 -7.33
CA TYR A 265 7.50 -15.36 -6.27
C TYR A 265 8.94 -15.89 -6.31
N VAL A 266 9.86 -15.06 -6.81
CA VAL A 266 11.30 -15.39 -6.88
C VAL A 266 12.01 -14.97 -5.60
N ILE A 267 11.82 -13.73 -5.15
CA ILE A 267 12.54 -13.18 -3.99
C ILE A 267 12.23 -13.89 -2.66
N ASN A 268 11.15 -14.65 -2.60
CA ASN A 268 10.79 -15.42 -1.39
C ASN A 268 11.38 -16.84 -1.36
N VAL A 269 12.03 -17.30 -2.44
CA VAL A 269 12.66 -18.64 -2.52
C VAL A 269 14.19 -18.59 -2.60
N ILE A 270 14.77 -17.40 -2.62
CA ILE A 270 16.21 -17.19 -2.55
C ILE A 270 16.60 -16.99 -1.08
N GLU A 271 17.43 -17.87 -0.52
CA GLU A 271 17.89 -17.81 0.88
C GLU A 271 18.94 -16.73 1.11
N ASP A 272 19.80 -16.48 0.13
CA ASP A 272 20.84 -15.46 0.19
C ASP A 272 20.26 -14.06 -0.02
N MET A 273 20.48 -13.16 0.96
CA MET A 273 19.91 -11.82 0.92
C MET A 273 20.52 -10.93 -0.16
N ALA A 274 21.84 -11.07 -0.42
CA ALA A 274 22.52 -10.32 -1.46
C ALA A 274 22.05 -10.74 -2.85
N GLU A 275 21.94 -12.03 -3.11
CA GLU A 275 21.41 -12.58 -4.36
C GLU A 275 19.93 -12.20 -4.58
N ARG A 276 19.13 -12.19 -3.50
CA ARG A 276 17.73 -11.75 -3.53
C ARG A 276 17.62 -10.27 -3.94
N ARG A 277 18.51 -9.44 -3.40
CA ARG A 277 18.62 -8.02 -3.75
C ARG A 277 19.06 -7.83 -5.20
N GLU A 278 20.07 -8.58 -5.63
CA GLU A 278 20.56 -8.55 -7.00
C GLU A 278 19.49 -8.97 -8.01
N ALA A 279 18.71 -10.00 -7.72
CA ALA A 279 17.61 -10.45 -8.56
C ALA A 279 16.55 -9.35 -8.77
N LEU A 280 16.20 -8.61 -7.70
CA LEU A 280 15.26 -7.51 -7.78
C LEU A 280 15.82 -6.35 -8.62
N ILE A 281 17.09 -5.98 -8.42
CA ILE A 281 17.78 -4.93 -9.20
C ILE A 281 17.86 -5.32 -10.68
N LYS A 282 18.28 -6.53 -11.00
CA LYS A 282 18.38 -7.03 -12.39
C LYS A 282 17.03 -7.05 -13.09
N ALA A 283 15.98 -7.50 -12.42
CA ALA A 283 14.63 -7.48 -12.98
C ALA A 283 14.19 -6.04 -13.26
N TRP A 284 14.51 -5.10 -12.36
CA TRP A 284 14.25 -3.68 -12.58
C TRP A 284 15.02 -3.12 -13.78
N GLU A 285 16.31 -3.40 -13.92
CA GLU A 285 17.12 -2.96 -15.06
C GLU A 285 16.57 -3.42 -16.42
N LEU A 286 15.97 -4.60 -16.47
CA LEU A 286 15.33 -5.14 -17.68
C LEU A 286 13.96 -4.49 -17.98
N THR A 287 13.38 -3.78 -17.02
CA THR A 287 12.04 -3.20 -17.15
C THR A 287 12.06 -1.89 -17.90
N LYS A 288 11.23 -1.77 -18.95
CA LYS A 288 11.04 -0.51 -19.70
C LYS A 288 9.88 0.33 -19.16
N GLN A 289 8.79 -0.29 -18.73
CA GLN A 289 7.58 0.40 -18.27
C GLN A 289 7.19 -0.01 -16.84
N VAL A 290 6.87 -1.30 -16.62
CA VAL A 290 6.34 -1.80 -15.34
C VAL A 290 7.05 -3.08 -14.92
N LEU A 291 7.57 -3.09 -13.68
CA LEU A 291 8.00 -4.30 -13.00
C LEU A 291 6.86 -4.82 -12.10
N ILE A 292 6.52 -6.08 -12.25
CA ILE A 292 5.63 -6.80 -11.36
C ILE A 292 6.49 -7.54 -10.34
N VAL A 293 6.37 -7.20 -9.06
CA VAL A 293 7.06 -7.92 -7.98
C VAL A 293 6.02 -8.62 -7.12
N SER A 294 6.24 -9.92 -6.88
CA SER A 294 5.40 -10.64 -5.93
C SER A 294 6.19 -11.58 -5.04
N ALA A 295 5.71 -11.73 -3.80
CA ALA A 295 6.24 -12.66 -2.82
C ALA A 295 5.13 -13.25 -1.96
N GLN A 296 5.42 -14.36 -1.30
CA GLN A 296 4.52 -14.94 -0.29
C GLN A 296 4.49 -14.02 0.94
N VAL A 297 3.27 -13.73 1.40
CA VAL A 297 3.06 -12.97 2.64
C VAL A 297 2.52 -13.88 3.74
N LEU A 298 2.83 -13.52 4.99
CA LEU A 298 2.33 -14.21 6.17
C LEU A 298 0.83 -14.02 6.28
N VAL A 299 0.08 -15.10 6.10
CA VAL A 299 -1.39 -15.11 6.20
C VAL A 299 -1.85 -15.72 7.53
N ASP A 300 -1.03 -16.57 8.17
CA ASP A 300 -1.35 -17.18 9.47
C ASP A 300 -0.14 -17.85 10.14
N ASP A 301 -0.22 -18.06 11.46
CA ASP A 301 0.86 -18.60 12.30
C ASP A 301 0.97 -20.16 12.21
N ARG A 302 0.88 -20.71 10.98
CA ARG A 302 0.97 -22.17 10.72
C ARG A 302 2.40 -22.69 10.75
N ARG A 303 3.19 -22.35 11.78
CA ARG A 303 4.61 -22.76 11.92
C ARG A 303 4.84 -24.19 12.40
N ARG A 304 3.88 -25.10 12.32
CA ARG A 304 4.05 -26.47 12.81
C ARG A 304 4.90 -27.30 11.83
N GLY A 305 6.06 -27.75 12.30
CA GLY A 305 6.92 -28.71 11.58
C GLY A 305 7.91 -28.11 10.57
N LEU A 306 8.14 -26.80 10.59
CA LEU A 306 9.08 -26.13 9.69
C LEU A 306 10.39 -25.81 10.39
N VAL A 307 11.52 -25.94 9.69
CA VAL A 307 12.86 -25.66 10.21
C VAL A 307 13.21 -24.20 9.90
N ALA A 308 13.47 -23.40 10.92
CA ALA A 308 13.93 -22.03 10.73
C ALA A 308 15.31 -22.01 10.05
N TYR A 309 15.47 -21.17 9.04
CA TYR A 309 16.72 -20.99 8.30
C TYR A 309 16.86 -19.55 7.84
N GLY A 310 17.90 -18.85 8.32
CA GLY A 310 18.06 -17.43 8.03
C GLY A 310 16.82 -16.60 8.40
N ASP A 311 16.37 -15.76 7.49
CA ASP A 311 15.16 -14.94 7.60
C ASP A 311 13.89 -15.64 7.06
N GLY A 312 13.94 -16.97 6.88
CA GLY A 312 12.84 -17.79 6.40
C GLY A 312 12.83 -19.19 7.02
N ILE A 313 12.34 -20.14 6.24
CA ILE A 313 12.20 -21.54 6.66
C ILE A 313 12.63 -22.48 5.54
N ILE A 314 13.04 -23.69 5.91
CA ILE A 314 13.18 -24.81 4.98
C ILE A 314 11.91 -25.63 5.00
N THR A 315 11.31 -25.81 3.84
CA THR A 315 10.10 -26.61 3.66
C THR A 315 10.42 -28.12 3.61
N ASN A 316 9.41 -28.96 3.74
CA ASN A 316 9.55 -30.43 3.61
C ASN A 316 10.08 -30.90 2.24
N ARG A 317 10.19 -30.00 1.25
CA ARG A 317 10.76 -30.29 -0.08
C ARG A 317 12.22 -29.85 -0.21
N ASN A 318 12.86 -29.47 0.89
CA ASN A 318 14.20 -28.88 0.93
C ASN A 318 14.30 -27.57 0.12
N THR A 319 13.24 -26.79 0.04
CA THR A 319 13.26 -25.45 -0.55
C THR A 319 13.22 -24.40 0.53
N PHE A 320 13.94 -23.29 0.34
CA PHE A 320 13.82 -22.13 1.19
C PHE A 320 12.51 -21.39 0.89
N GLN A 321 11.88 -20.82 1.92
CA GLN A 321 10.71 -19.99 1.79
C GLN A 321 10.76 -18.88 2.83
N LYS A 322 10.78 -17.62 2.37
CA LYS A 322 10.53 -16.45 3.19
C LYS A 322 9.07 -16.03 3.05
N TYR A 323 8.43 -15.75 4.18
CA TYR A 323 7.11 -15.13 4.24
C TYR A 323 7.29 -13.69 4.70
N TYR A 324 6.96 -12.75 3.83
CA TYR A 324 7.04 -11.33 4.14
C TYR A 324 5.80 -10.86 4.91
N GLU A 325 5.95 -9.87 5.76
CA GLU A 325 4.82 -9.01 6.10
C GLU A 325 4.55 -8.07 4.91
N GLN A 326 3.30 -7.67 4.73
CA GLN A 326 2.92 -6.83 3.58
C GLN A 326 3.70 -5.51 3.56
N GLU A 327 3.89 -4.91 4.75
CA GLU A 327 4.66 -3.68 4.91
C GLU A 327 6.16 -3.89 4.68
N GLU A 328 6.70 -5.00 5.17
CA GLU A 328 8.09 -5.40 4.97
C GLU A 328 8.40 -5.51 3.48
N LEU A 329 7.54 -6.20 2.72
CA LEU A 329 7.73 -6.37 1.27
C LEU A 329 7.72 -5.03 0.54
N LYS A 330 6.77 -4.13 0.87
CA LYS A 330 6.72 -2.80 0.27
C LYS A 330 8.00 -2.02 0.56
N LEU A 331 8.40 -1.99 1.83
CA LEU A 331 9.57 -1.25 2.27
C LEU A 331 10.85 -1.78 1.61
N TYR A 332 10.97 -3.10 1.49
CA TYR A 332 12.08 -3.76 0.82
C TYR A 332 12.19 -3.33 -0.65
N ILE A 333 11.07 -3.38 -1.41
CA ILE A 333 11.06 -2.97 -2.81
C ILE A 333 11.41 -1.48 -2.94
N ASP A 334 10.78 -0.62 -2.12
CA ASP A 334 10.97 0.82 -2.16
C ASP A 334 12.43 1.22 -1.86
N GLN A 335 13.05 0.58 -0.86
CA GLN A 335 14.43 0.86 -0.46
C GLN A 335 15.46 0.36 -1.47
N VAL A 336 15.27 -0.86 -2.00
CA VAL A 336 16.22 -1.45 -2.95
C VAL A 336 16.20 -0.72 -4.30
N LEU A 337 15.01 -0.33 -4.76
CA LEU A 337 14.84 0.29 -6.09
C LEU A 337 14.82 1.82 -6.07
N GLY A 338 14.66 2.43 -4.90
CA GLY A 338 14.56 3.89 -4.74
C GLY A 338 13.28 4.49 -5.34
N VAL A 339 12.19 3.72 -5.39
CA VAL A 339 10.90 4.11 -6.00
C VAL A 339 9.72 3.73 -5.11
N ASP A 340 8.56 4.36 -5.30
CA ASP A 340 7.33 4.05 -4.55
C ASP A 340 6.54 2.95 -5.28
N ALA A 341 6.68 1.71 -4.82
CA ALA A 341 5.95 0.56 -5.35
C ALA A 341 4.45 0.66 -5.03
N ILE A 342 3.61 0.42 -6.03
CA ILE A 342 2.16 0.52 -5.91
C ILE A 342 1.58 -0.85 -5.58
N PRO A 343 0.89 -1.03 -4.45
CA PRO A 343 0.27 -2.30 -4.11
C PRO A 343 -0.85 -2.61 -5.11
N ALA A 344 -0.75 -3.73 -5.79
CA ALA A 344 -1.76 -4.23 -6.73
C ALA A 344 -2.68 -5.25 -6.07
N SER A 345 -2.13 -6.09 -5.18
CA SER A 345 -2.86 -7.06 -4.35
C SER A 345 -2.00 -7.49 -3.17
N LEU A 346 -2.51 -8.39 -2.33
CA LEU A 346 -1.74 -8.96 -1.23
C LEU A 346 -0.48 -9.66 -1.77
N GLY A 347 0.69 -9.21 -1.31
CA GLY A 347 1.99 -9.72 -1.76
C GLY A 347 2.36 -9.39 -3.21
N ILE A 348 1.65 -8.47 -3.88
CA ILE A 348 1.89 -8.10 -5.28
C ILE A 348 1.98 -6.59 -5.40
N TYR A 349 3.05 -6.12 -6.03
CA TYR A 349 3.35 -4.72 -6.26
C TYR A 349 3.69 -4.45 -7.72
N PHE A 350 3.27 -3.27 -8.21
CA PHE A 350 3.68 -2.74 -9.51
C PHE A 350 4.62 -1.57 -9.30
N VAL A 351 5.74 -1.59 -10.01
CA VAL A 351 6.76 -0.54 -9.98
C VAL A 351 6.88 0.05 -11.37
N PHE A 352 6.58 1.34 -11.50
CA PHE A 352 6.53 2.03 -12.77
C PHE A 352 7.84 2.78 -13.04
N ARG A 353 8.30 2.78 -14.31
CA ARG A 353 9.42 3.62 -14.75
C ARG A 353 9.01 5.08 -14.93
N ASP A 354 7.79 5.31 -15.35
CA ASP A 354 7.24 6.64 -15.59
C ASP A 354 6.28 7.06 -14.49
N GLU A 355 6.57 8.18 -13.86
CA GLU A 355 5.77 8.72 -12.76
C GLU A 355 4.36 9.11 -13.20
N ALA A 356 4.18 9.62 -14.43
CA ALA A 356 2.87 10.00 -14.92
C ALA A 356 1.98 8.77 -15.17
N GLN A 357 2.57 7.65 -15.61
CA GLN A 357 1.85 6.37 -15.69
C GLN A 357 1.47 5.86 -14.31
N ALA A 358 2.39 5.93 -13.33
CA ALA A 358 2.13 5.55 -11.94
C ALA A 358 0.94 6.34 -11.36
N GLU A 359 0.92 7.65 -11.55
CA GLU A 359 -0.14 8.52 -11.06
C GLU A 359 -1.47 8.29 -11.80
N SER A 360 -1.42 8.06 -13.11
CA SER A 360 -2.61 7.67 -13.89
C SER A 360 -3.20 6.35 -13.41
N PHE A 361 -2.35 5.38 -13.12
CA PHE A 361 -2.77 4.09 -12.56
C PHE A 361 -3.37 4.25 -11.15
N ARG A 362 -2.74 5.04 -10.26
CA ARG A 362 -3.30 5.35 -8.93
C ARG A 362 -4.67 6.02 -9.01
N ALA A 363 -4.81 7.00 -9.89
CA ALA A 363 -6.06 7.73 -10.06
C ALA A 363 -7.18 6.84 -10.63
N SER A 364 -6.88 6.00 -11.64
CA SER A 364 -7.87 5.13 -12.28
C SER A 364 -8.51 4.14 -11.30
N ARG A 365 -7.77 3.69 -10.30
CA ARG A 365 -8.28 2.77 -9.26
C ARG A 365 -9.30 3.41 -8.30
N LEU A 366 -9.37 4.73 -8.28
CA LEU A 366 -10.29 5.49 -7.44
C LEU A 366 -11.53 5.97 -8.24
N TYR A 367 -11.56 5.73 -9.54
CA TYR A 367 -12.70 6.12 -10.37
C TYR A 367 -13.94 5.30 -10.03
N SER A 368 -15.01 6.02 -9.72
CA SER A 368 -16.32 5.45 -9.50
C SER A 368 -16.93 4.96 -10.80
N ARG A 369 -17.70 3.89 -10.73
CA ARG A 369 -18.49 3.40 -11.86
C ARG A 369 -19.64 4.36 -12.11
N VAL A 370 -19.76 4.80 -13.35
CA VAL A 370 -20.82 5.67 -13.82
C VAL A 370 -21.31 5.15 -15.16
N SER A 371 -22.60 5.08 -15.33
CA SER A 371 -23.19 4.71 -16.63
C SER A 371 -23.55 5.96 -17.43
N THR A 372 -23.40 5.86 -18.74
CA THR A 372 -23.87 6.92 -19.66
C THR A 372 -25.39 7.08 -19.53
N PRO A 373 -25.89 8.30 -19.40
CA PRO A 373 -27.31 8.60 -19.32
C PRO A 373 -28.10 7.98 -20.49
N ARG A 374 -29.30 7.49 -20.18
CA ARG A 374 -30.15 6.88 -21.17
C ARG A 374 -30.81 7.96 -22.04
N ILE A 375 -30.96 7.69 -23.33
CA ILE A 375 -31.69 8.52 -24.23
C ILE A 375 -33.19 8.46 -23.83
N GLN A 376 -33.75 9.61 -23.44
CA GLN A 376 -35.13 9.71 -22.96
C GLN A 376 -36.09 10.13 -24.09
N VAL A 377 -35.59 10.90 -25.04
CA VAL A 377 -36.42 11.45 -26.17
C VAL A 377 -35.69 11.16 -27.46
N GLU A 378 -36.33 10.39 -28.33
CA GLU A 378 -35.87 10.20 -29.70
C GLU A 378 -36.25 11.43 -30.52
N THR A 379 -35.32 12.35 -30.72
CA THR A 379 -35.45 13.45 -31.65
C THR A 379 -34.80 13.07 -32.98
N ARG A 380 -35.44 13.37 -34.12
CA ARG A 380 -34.86 13.10 -35.44
C ARG A 380 -33.41 13.63 -35.54
N ASN A 381 -33.18 14.81 -35.03
CA ASN A 381 -31.87 15.44 -35.07
C ASN A 381 -30.79 14.71 -34.23
N PHE A 382 -31.14 13.98 -33.19
CA PHE A 382 -30.18 13.21 -32.39
C PHE A 382 -29.83 11.87 -33.05
N GLU A 383 -30.85 11.16 -33.59
CA GLU A 383 -30.65 9.87 -34.25
C GLU A 383 -29.74 9.98 -35.48
N ASP A 384 -29.83 11.07 -36.23
CA ASP A 384 -28.98 11.31 -37.39
C ASP A 384 -27.49 11.44 -37.03
N TYR A 385 -27.17 11.81 -35.78
CA TYR A 385 -25.81 12.03 -35.30
C TYR A 385 -25.39 11.06 -34.17
N ARG A 386 -26.22 10.08 -33.87
CA ARG A 386 -25.99 9.15 -32.72
C ARG A 386 -24.62 8.51 -32.77
N GLU A 387 -24.22 7.96 -33.92
CA GLU A 387 -22.92 7.30 -34.08
C GLU A 387 -21.76 8.26 -33.81
N LEU A 388 -21.89 9.51 -34.30
CA LEU A 388 -20.85 10.53 -34.11
C LEU A 388 -20.80 11.08 -32.68
N LEU A 389 -21.93 11.15 -31.97
CA LEU A 389 -22.04 11.69 -30.63
C LEU A 389 -21.77 10.65 -29.53
N THR A 390 -21.96 9.36 -29.77
CA THR A 390 -21.73 8.29 -28.80
C THR A 390 -20.31 8.29 -28.24
N PRO A 391 -19.21 8.43 -29.00
CA PRO A 391 -17.88 8.55 -28.48
C PRO A 391 -17.70 9.76 -27.55
N LEU A 392 -18.30 10.90 -27.86
CA LEU A 392 -18.27 12.09 -27.02
C LEU A 392 -19.01 11.89 -25.70
N MET A 393 -20.18 11.24 -25.73
CA MET A 393 -20.96 10.87 -24.54
C MET A 393 -20.15 9.92 -23.65
N ASN A 394 -19.56 8.89 -24.22
CA ASN A 394 -18.71 7.94 -23.49
C ASN A 394 -17.48 8.61 -22.88
N PHE A 395 -16.84 9.52 -23.60
CA PHE A 395 -15.72 10.29 -23.09
C PHE A 395 -16.13 11.15 -21.90
N TYR A 396 -17.25 11.89 -22.00
CA TYR A 396 -17.75 12.71 -20.89
C TYR A 396 -18.12 11.85 -19.68
N THR A 397 -18.77 10.72 -19.88
CA THR A 397 -19.07 9.74 -18.82
C THR A 397 -17.80 9.29 -18.12
N LYS A 398 -16.73 9.02 -18.85
CA LYS A 398 -15.45 8.57 -18.32
C LYS A 398 -14.71 9.69 -17.57
N ARG A 399 -14.74 10.93 -18.06
CA ARG A 399 -13.89 12.03 -17.58
C ARG A 399 -14.61 13.15 -16.85
N GLY A 400 -15.95 13.31 -17.01
CA GLY A 400 -16.74 14.42 -16.46
C GLY A 400 -16.42 15.78 -17.08
N ARG A 401 -15.77 15.79 -18.23
CA ARG A 401 -15.39 16.97 -19.00
C ARG A 401 -15.37 16.72 -20.50
N PHE A 402 -15.26 17.79 -21.27
CA PHE A 402 -15.03 17.66 -22.70
C PHE A 402 -13.58 17.27 -23.05
N PRO A 403 -13.39 16.58 -24.19
CA PRO A 403 -12.05 16.24 -24.67
C PRO A 403 -11.21 17.49 -24.96
N ILE A 404 -9.91 17.40 -24.70
CA ILE A 404 -8.92 18.34 -25.26
C ILE A 404 -8.44 17.83 -26.63
N LYS A 405 -7.70 18.66 -27.36
CA LYS A 405 -7.19 18.32 -28.69
C LYS A 405 -6.44 16.99 -28.67
N GLY A 406 -6.86 16.05 -29.51
CA GLY A 406 -6.24 14.75 -29.71
C GLY A 406 -6.72 13.64 -28.75
N GLU A 407 -7.64 13.91 -27.82
CA GLU A 407 -8.19 12.87 -26.93
C GLU A 407 -9.36 12.07 -27.54
N LEU A 408 -9.99 12.60 -28.59
CA LEU A 408 -11.13 11.93 -29.25
C LEU A 408 -10.82 11.75 -30.74
N PRO A 409 -10.81 10.51 -31.26
CA PRO A 409 -10.55 10.26 -32.68
C PRO A 409 -11.53 11.00 -33.61
N GLU A 410 -12.78 11.14 -33.19
CA GLU A 410 -13.88 11.79 -33.96
C GLU A 410 -13.81 13.33 -33.88
N GLU A 411 -12.76 13.93 -33.30
CA GLU A 411 -12.64 15.38 -33.13
C GLU A 411 -12.88 16.16 -34.42
N ALA A 412 -12.26 15.71 -35.53
CA ALA A 412 -12.34 16.40 -36.80
C ALA A 412 -13.79 16.39 -37.36
N ALA A 413 -14.48 15.26 -37.29
CA ALA A 413 -15.85 15.11 -37.74
C ALA A 413 -16.83 15.92 -36.87
N ILE A 414 -16.69 15.88 -35.54
CA ILE A 414 -17.52 16.68 -34.64
C ILE A 414 -17.31 18.18 -34.86
N LYS A 415 -16.07 18.62 -35.09
CA LYS A 415 -15.78 20.03 -35.35
C LYS A 415 -16.32 20.50 -36.71
N ALA A 416 -16.25 19.66 -37.72
CA ALA A 416 -16.81 19.96 -39.05
C ALA A 416 -18.32 20.17 -38.99
N GLU A 417 -19.06 19.31 -38.27
CA GLU A 417 -20.51 19.34 -38.17
C GLU A 417 -21.03 20.37 -37.17
N PHE A 418 -20.46 20.39 -35.96
CA PHE A 418 -20.96 21.18 -34.83
C PHE A 418 -20.10 22.39 -34.46
N ARG A 419 -18.96 22.60 -35.12
CA ARG A 419 -17.97 23.63 -34.81
C ARG A 419 -17.35 23.52 -33.37
N GLY A 420 -17.61 22.42 -32.65
CA GLY A 420 -17.04 22.16 -31.34
C GLY A 420 -17.88 21.30 -30.40
N TYR A 421 -17.26 20.77 -29.38
CA TYR A 421 -17.89 19.82 -28.45
C TYR A 421 -19.08 20.39 -27.67
N HIS A 422 -19.03 21.65 -27.23
CA HIS A 422 -20.13 22.27 -26.50
C HIS A 422 -21.43 22.37 -27.34
N ARG A 423 -21.29 22.62 -28.64
CA ARG A 423 -22.46 22.68 -29.54
C ARG A 423 -22.97 21.28 -29.83
N ALA A 424 -22.08 20.32 -30.04
CA ALA A 424 -22.46 18.92 -30.24
C ALA A 424 -23.20 18.38 -29.00
N PHE A 425 -22.69 18.70 -27.79
CA PHE A 425 -23.27 18.22 -26.54
C PHE A 425 -24.64 18.86 -26.21
N LYS A 426 -24.94 20.06 -26.72
CA LYS A 426 -26.30 20.64 -26.62
C LYS A 426 -27.36 19.75 -27.26
N LEU A 427 -27.00 19.05 -28.33
CA LEU A 427 -27.92 18.09 -28.95
C LEU A 427 -28.11 16.85 -28.08
N VAL A 428 -27.03 16.40 -27.39
CA VAL A 428 -27.11 15.31 -26.41
C VAL A 428 -28.02 15.70 -25.24
N LEU A 429 -27.92 16.93 -24.72
CA LEU A 429 -28.76 17.42 -23.62
C LEU A 429 -30.25 17.53 -24.01
N GLN A 430 -30.57 17.70 -25.28
CA GLN A 430 -31.96 17.67 -25.72
C GLN A 430 -32.58 16.26 -25.72
N ALA A 431 -31.75 15.21 -25.81
CA ALA A 431 -32.19 13.82 -25.84
C ALA A 431 -32.02 13.10 -24.49
N THR A 432 -31.32 13.69 -23.54
CA THR A 432 -30.95 13.09 -22.24
C THR A 432 -31.23 14.06 -21.10
N ASP A 433 -31.11 13.60 -19.86
CA ASP A 433 -31.26 14.42 -18.65
C ASP A 433 -29.95 15.19 -18.33
N GLU A 434 -30.03 16.51 -18.26
CA GLU A 434 -28.90 17.38 -17.95
C GLU A 434 -28.37 17.15 -16.50
N GLU A 435 -29.25 16.88 -15.53
CA GLU A 435 -28.87 16.61 -14.15
C GLU A 435 -28.01 15.35 -14.01
N GLU A 436 -28.24 14.34 -14.84
CA GLU A 436 -27.41 13.13 -14.87
C GLU A 436 -25.98 13.43 -15.32
N TRP A 437 -25.78 14.34 -16.27
CA TRP A 437 -24.45 14.76 -16.74
C TRP A 437 -23.72 15.61 -15.70
N GLU A 438 -24.42 16.49 -15.01
CA GLU A 438 -23.86 17.25 -13.89
C GLU A 438 -23.44 16.32 -12.75
N ALA A 439 -24.26 15.33 -12.43
CA ALA A 439 -23.94 14.31 -11.42
C ALA A 439 -22.68 13.49 -11.79
N ILE A 440 -22.49 13.20 -13.09
CA ILE A 440 -21.26 12.55 -13.59
C ILE A 440 -20.03 13.44 -13.35
N ALA A 441 -20.11 14.73 -13.71
CA ALA A 441 -19.00 15.66 -13.52
C ALA A 441 -18.65 15.81 -12.03
N GLU A 442 -19.67 15.94 -11.14
CA GLU A 442 -19.46 16.00 -9.70
C GLU A 442 -18.86 14.71 -9.15
N LYS A 443 -19.28 13.55 -9.64
CA LYS A 443 -18.70 12.27 -9.24
C LYS A 443 -17.21 12.18 -9.58
N ARG A 444 -16.83 12.61 -10.79
CA ARG A 444 -15.42 12.68 -11.22
C ARG A 444 -14.60 13.67 -10.40
N ARG A 445 -15.21 14.80 -10.02
CA ARG A 445 -14.59 15.76 -9.09
C ARG A 445 -14.30 15.11 -7.74
N GLN A 446 -15.25 14.38 -7.18
CA GLN A 446 -15.08 13.66 -5.92
C GLN A 446 -14.00 12.57 -6.02
N ASP A 447 -13.94 11.82 -7.12
CA ASP A 447 -12.90 10.82 -7.37
C ASP A 447 -11.50 11.45 -7.34
N LEU A 448 -11.32 12.58 -8.03
CA LEU A 448 -10.06 13.32 -8.05
C LEU A 448 -9.69 13.91 -6.68
N LEU A 449 -10.67 14.37 -5.89
CA LEU A 449 -10.40 14.84 -4.52
C LEU A 449 -9.84 13.72 -3.64
N VAL A 450 -10.43 12.53 -3.71
CA VAL A 450 -9.95 11.35 -2.97
C VAL A 450 -8.52 10.98 -3.43
N TYR A 451 -8.30 10.95 -4.75
CA TYR A 451 -6.97 10.69 -5.31
C TYR A 451 -5.92 11.70 -4.80
N LEU A 452 -6.18 13.01 -4.95
CA LEU A 452 -5.23 14.05 -4.54
C LEU A 452 -4.99 14.08 -3.02
N ALA A 453 -6.01 13.74 -2.22
CA ALA A 453 -5.87 13.62 -0.78
C ALA A 453 -4.95 12.45 -0.40
N LEU A 454 -5.16 11.27 -0.99
CA LEU A 454 -4.31 10.10 -0.75
C LEU A 454 -2.89 10.28 -1.28
N ALA A 455 -2.72 10.96 -2.41
CA ALA A 455 -1.39 11.26 -2.97
C ALA A 455 -0.51 12.10 -2.01
N LYS A 456 -1.11 12.84 -1.08
CA LYS A 456 -0.37 13.62 -0.07
C LYS A 456 0.57 12.77 0.80
N PHE A 457 0.22 11.55 1.08
CA PHE A 457 1.04 10.65 1.92
C PHE A 457 2.37 10.24 1.27
N GLY A 458 2.47 10.26 -0.06
CA GLY A 458 3.69 9.93 -0.82
C GLY A 458 4.41 11.16 -1.37
N GLY A 459 4.06 12.37 -0.88
CA GLY A 459 4.59 13.60 -1.47
C GLY A 459 3.86 13.93 -2.77
N ARG A 460 2.60 14.40 -2.65
CA ARG A 460 1.71 14.71 -3.79
C ARG A 460 2.46 15.17 -5.05
N PRO A 461 2.22 14.55 -6.22
CA PRO A 461 2.93 14.88 -7.45
C PRO A 461 2.72 16.36 -7.81
N SER A 462 3.74 16.99 -8.37
CA SER A 462 3.62 18.33 -8.95
C SER A 462 2.74 18.27 -10.21
N MET A 463 2.19 19.41 -10.62
CA MET A 463 1.42 19.48 -11.87
C MET A 463 2.21 18.95 -13.09
N ARG A 464 3.56 19.02 -13.06
CA ARG A 464 4.40 18.54 -14.18
C ARG A 464 4.43 17.01 -14.27
N GLN A 465 4.35 16.32 -13.15
CA GLN A 465 4.39 14.86 -13.04
C GLN A 465 3.06 14.18 -13.40
N LEU A 466 1.94 14.93 -13.41
CA LEU A 466 0.65 14.39 -13.84
C LEU A 466 0.63 14.13 -15.34
N SER A 467 -0.13 13.11 -15.77
CA SER A 467 -0.38 12.85 -17.18
C SER A 467 -1.14 14.01 -17.84
N PRO A 468 -1.05 14.21 -19.17
CA PRO A 468 -1.81 15.24 -19.88
C PRO A 468 -3.31 15.19 -19.59
N GLU A 469 -3.88 13.99 -19.52
CA GLU A 469 -5.29 13.75 -19.25
C GLU A 469 -5.68 14.20 -17.84
N LEU A 470 -4.90 13.81 -16.81
CA LEU A 470 -5.14 14.24 -15.42
C LEU A 470 -4.98 15.75 -15.26
N LYS A 471 -4.02 16.37 -15.95
CA LYS A 471 -3.88 17.84 -15.98
C LYS A 471 -5.14 18.52 -16.51
N ALA A 472 -5.69 17.98 -17.59
CA ALA A 472 -6.91 18.48 -18.19
C ALA A 472 -8.14 18.26 -17.28
N ASP A 473 -8.25 17.09 -16.64
CA ASP A 473 -9.30 16.78 -15.69
C ASP A 473 -9.29 17.77 -14.52
N VAL A 474 -8.12 17.97 -13.89
CA VAL A 474 -7.98 18.92 -12.76
C VAL A 474 -8.33 20.34 -13.20
N LYS A 475 -7.86 20.78 -14.37
CA LYS A 475 -8.16 22.12 -14.88
C LYS A 475 -9.65 22.32 -15.17
N ALA A 476 -10.30 21.32 -15.77
CA ALA A 476 -11.71 21.40 -16.09
C ALA A 476 -12.63 21.35 -14.87
N LEU A 477 -12.32 20.46 -13.90
CA LEU A 477 -13.19 20.21 -12.75
C LEU A 477 -12.94 21.15 -11.56
N PHE A 478 -11.74 21.78 -11.47
CA PHE A 478 -11.36 22.64 -10.32
C PHE A 478 -10.85 24.03 -10.73
N GLY A 479 -10.68 24.29 -12.02
CA GLY A 479 -10.06 25.53 -12.51
C GLY A 479 -8.53 25.57 -12.33
N SER A 480 -8.00 25.14 -11.18
CA SER A 480 -6.56 25.10 -10.95
C SER A 480 -6.14 23.93 -10.05
N TYR A 481 -4.89 23.46 -10.24
CA TYR A 481 -4.30 22.42 -9.40
C TYR A 481 -4.18 22.85 -7.93
N LYS A 482 -3.82 24.10 -7.68
CA LYS A 482 -3.72 24.66 -6.32
C LYS A 482 -5.07 24.59 -5.59
N GLN A 483 -6.16 24.93 -6.26
CA GLN A 483 -7.50 24.86 -5.68
C GLN A 483 -7.91 23.41 -5.40
N ALA A 484 -7.67 22.49 -6.33
CA ALA A 484 -7.92 21.06 -6.13
C ALA A 484 -7.15 20.51 -4.91
N CYS A 485 -5.86 20.85 -4.79
CA CYS A 485 -5.02 20.46 -3.64
C CYS A 485 -5.54 21.04 -2.32
N THR A 486 -5.93 22.32 -2.28
CA THR A 486 -6.46 22.95 -1.05
C THR A 486 -7.72 22.23 -0.57
N ILE A 487 -8.67 21.95 -1.47
CA ILE A 487 -9.92 21.25 -1.12
C ILE A 487 -9.60 19.80 -0.65
N SER A 488 -8.68 19.12 -1.32
CA SER A 488 -8.25 17.78 -0.94
C SER A 488 -7.56 17.76 0.43
N ASP A 489 -6.77 18.79 0.78
CA ASP A 489 -6.12 18.90 2.08
C ASP A 489 -7.14 19.09 3.22
N ILE A 490 -8.19 19.88 2.98
CA ILE A 490 -9.30 20.04 3.94
C ILE A 490 -10.02 18.70 4.13
N LEU A 491 -10.26 17.97 3.05
CA LEU A 491 -10.89 16.65 3.12
C LEU A 491 -10.03 15.66 3.92
N LEU A 492 -8.70 15.67 3.69
CA LEU A 492 -7.75 14.79 4.38
C LEU A 492 -7.69 15.07 5.90
N VAL A 493 -7.64 16.35 6.29
CA VAL A 493 -7.67 16.72 7.71
C VAL A 493 -8.94 16.21 8.40
N ASN A 494 -10.08 16.25 7.71
CA ASN A 494 -11.35 15.78 8.25
C ASN A 494 -11.40 14.25 8.46
N VAL A 495 -10.53 13.44 7.82
CA VAL A 495 -10.46 11.99 8.07
C VAL A 495 -10.08 11.67 9.51
N GLY A 496 -9.26 12.52 10.15
CA GLY A 496 -8.88 12.36 11.57
C GLY A 496 -10.01 12.68 12.55
N ASP A 497 -11.09 13.30 12.09
CA ASP A 497 -12.25 13.63 12.93
C ASP A 497 -13.24 12.46 12.98
N MET A 498 -13.06 11.58 13.96
CA MET A 498 -13.92 10.38 14.12
C MET A 498 -15.39 10.75 14.36
N THR A 499 -15.71 11.93 14.83
CA THR A 499 -17.10 12.39 14.97
C THR A 499 -17.76 12.61 13.61
N LYS A 500 -17.03 13.21 12.66
CA LYS A 500 -17.51 13.35 11.27
C LYS A 500 -17.66 12.00 10.58
N ILE A 501 -16.68 11.11 10.78
CA ILE A 501 -16.78 9.74 10.27
C ILE A 501 -18.01 9.03 10.83
N ALA A 502 -18.24 9.10 12.16
CA ALA A 502 -19.41 8.52 12.79
C ALA A 502 -20.73 9.07 12.23
N ASN A 503 -20.85 10.39 12.13
CA ASN A 503 -22.06 11.03 11.59
C ASN A 503 -22.35 10.58 10.15
N LEU A 504 -21.34 10.52 9.29
CA LEU A 504 -21.51 10.07 7.91
C LEU A 504 -21.82 8.57 7.82
N CYS A 505 -21.17 7.73 8.64
CA CYS A 505 -21.50 6.31 8.71
C CYS A 505 -22.95 6.09 9.16
N GLN A 506 -23.39 6.78 10.21
CA GLN A 506 -24.75 6.65 10.75
C GLN A 506 -25.82 7.20 9.80
N ALA A 507 -25.51 8.27 9.06
CA ALA A 507 -26.40 8.86 8.06
C ALA A 507 -26.45 8.07 6.74
N SER A 508 -25.58 7.08 6.55
CA SER A 508 -25.49 6.32 5.29
C SER A 508 -26.76 5.50 5.08
N LYS A 509 -27.35 5.67 3.89
CA LYS A 509 -28.48 4.86 3.42
C LYS A 509 -28.02 3.54 2.78
N ILE A 510 -26.72 3.36 2.58
CA ILE A 510 -26.10 2.18 1.99
C ILE A 510 -25.20 1.55 3.05
N GLY A 511 -25.30 0.24 3.20
CA GLY A 511 -24.56 -0.52 4.20
C GLY A 511 -25.39 -0.87 5.43
N LYS A 512 -24.94 -1.91 6.13
CA LYS A 512 -25.56 -2.38 7.38
C LYS A 512 -24.93 -1.67 8.56
N GLN A 513 -25.76 -0.97 9.34
CA GLN A 513 -25.33 -0.37 10.59
C GLN A 513 -25.04 -1.47 11.63
N LEU A 514 -23.86 -1.38 12.25
CA LEU A 514 -23.44 -2.19 13.40
C LEU A 514 -23.21 -1.26 14.58
N ASP A 515 -23.11 -1.80 15.80
CA ASP A 515 -22.95 -0.99 17.03
C ASP A 515 -21.80 0.03 16.96
N ARG A 516 -20.74 -0.30 16.24
CA ARG A 516 -19.50 0.52 16.19
C ARG A 516 -18.91 0.66 14.79
N ALA A 517 -19.63 0.22 13.75
CA ALA A 517 -19.13 0.23 12.39
C ALA A 517 -20.26 0.28 11.36
N LEU A 518 -19.96 0.80 10.18
CA LEU A 518 -20.75 0.61 8.98
C LEU A 518 -20.14 -0.55 8.17
N ALA A 519 -20.93 -1.58 7.88
CA ALA A 519 -20.53 -2.69 7.01
C ALA A 519 -21.13 -2.52 5.63
N ILE A 520 -20.30 -2.58 4.61
CA ILE A 520 -20.72 -2.42 3.19
C ILE A 520 -20.11 -3.53 2.33
N HIS A 521 -20.77 -3.85 1.24
CA HIS A 521 -20.14 -4.60 0.15
C HIS A 521 -19.16 -3.69 -0.61
N VAL A 522 -18.06 -4.26 -1.09
CA VAL A 522 -17.00 -3.51 -1.79
C VAL A 522 -17.54 -2.71 -2.99
N SER A 523 -18.54 -3.21 -3.71
CA SER A 523 -19.19 -2.52 -4.82
C SER A 523 -19.96 -1.25 -4.40
N ALA A 524 -20.30 -1.11 -3.14
CA ALA A 524 -21.02 0.06 -2.64
C ALA A 524 -20.09 1.19 -2.15
N LEU A 525 -18.80 0.93 -2.02
CA LEU A 525 -17.82 1.91 -1.52
C LEU A 525 -17.81 3.19 -2.38
N GLU A 526 -17.84 3.05 -3.69
CA GLU A 526 -17.82 4.18 -4.63
C GLU A 526 -19.03 5.11 -4.51
N LYS A 527 -20.11 4.65 -3.87
CA LYS A 527 -21.34 5.42 -3.65
C LYS A 527 -21.37 6.15 -2.32
N LEU A 528 -20.39 5.88 -1.45
CA LEU A 528 -20.23 6.60 -0.20
C LEU A 528 -19.72 8.03 -0.42
N PRO A 529 -19.96 8.94 0.53
CA PRO A 529 -19.37 10.26 0.53
C PRO A 529 -17.83 10.23 0.43
N PRO A 530 -17.20 11.25 -0.21
CA PRO A 530 -15.74 11.29 -0.41
C PRO A 530 -14.93 11.07 0.87
N LEU A 531 -15.40 11.58 2.02
CA LEU A 531 -14.70 11.42 3.29
C LEU A 531 -14.65 9.96 3.76
N LEU A 532 -15.72 9.18 3.59
CA LEU A 532 -15.71 7.75 3.93
C LEU A 532 -14.89 6.94 2.94
N ARG A 533 -14.92 7.31 1.65
CA ARG A 533 -14.05 6.71 0.63
C ARG A 533 -12.57 6.99 0.92
N LEU A 534 -12.25 8.21 1.37
CA LEU A 534 -10.90 8.58 1.78
C LEU A 534 -10.48 7.85 3.05
N TYR A 535 -11.38 7.68 4.01
CA TYR A 535 -11.12 6.93 5.24
C TYR A 535 -10.73 5.48 4.94
N GLU A 536 -11.46 4.80 4.05
CA GLU A 536 -11.08 3.47 3.56
C GLU A 536 -9.79 3.52 2.74
N GLY A 537 -9.63 4.55 1.89
CA GLY A 537 -8.45 4.75 1.06
C GLY A 537 -7.14 4.88 1.86
N CYS A 538 -7.20 5.43 3.07
CA CYS A 538 -6.04 5.49 3.98
C CYS A 538 -5.54 4.09 4.35
N ALA A 539 -6.42 3.11 4.49
CA ALA A 539 -6.04 1.72 4.73
C ALA A 539 -5.56 1.03 3.44
N SER A 540 -6.34 1.12 2.37
CA SER A 540 -6.06 0.38 1.13
C SER A 540 -4.88 0.92 0.32
N ARG A 541 -4.43 2.15 0.59
CA ARG A 541 -3.28 2.75 -0.10
C ARG A 541 -1.97 1.98 0.12
N ASN A 542 -1.70 1.59 1.36
CA ASN A 542 -0.43 0.95 1.73
C ASN A 542 -0.49 -0.57 1.64
N PHE A 543 -1.65 -1.16 1.95
CA PHE A 543 -1.79 -2.60 2.17
C PHE A 543 -2.62 -3.30 1.10
N TYR A 544 -3.30 -2.55 0.25
CA TYR A 544 -4.33 -3.07 -0.63
C TYR A 544 -5.42 -3.83 0.15
N ARG A 545 -6.56 -4.04 -0.47
CA ARG A 545 -7.62 -4.86 0.12
C ARG A 545 -7.25 -6.34 0.08
N LEU A 546 -7.65 -7.08 1.09
CA LEU A 546 -7.53 -8.53 1.10
C LEU A 546 -8.20 -9.11 -0.16
N GLU A 547 -7.51 -10.02 -0.85
CA GLU A 547 -8.07 -10.65 -2.05
C GLU A 547 -9.34 -11.42 -1.73
N GLY A 548 -10.32 -11.34 -2.62
CA GLY A 548 -11.63 -11.91 -2.40
C GLY A 548 -12.47 -11.19 -1.34
N ALA A 549 -11.93 -10.12 -0.72
CA ALA A 549 -12.71 -9.34 0.23
C ALA A 549 -13.91 -8.71 -0.49
N ASN A 550 -15.08 -9.04 -0.01
CA ASN A 550 -16.33 -8.54 -0.52
C ASN A 550 -17.07 -7.65 0.48
N ILE A 551 -16.71 -7.70 1.77
CA ILE A 551 -17.28 -6.84 2.80
C ILE A 551 -16.19 -5.99 3.44
N ILE A 552 -16.49 -4.71 3.66
CA ILE A 552 -15.65 -3.73 4.35
C ILE A 552 -16.40 -3.25 5.58
N LYS A 553 -15.74 -3.24 6.74
CA LYS A 553 -16.25 -2.59 7.95
C LYS A 553 -15.48 -1.32 8.20
N LEU A 554 -16.18 -0.20 8.20
CA LEU A 554 -15.68 1.12 8.55
C LEU A 554 -16.01 1.37 10.02
N TYR A 555 -15.04 1.23 10.91
CA TYR A 555 -15.25 1.54 12.33
C TYR A 555 -15.26 3.05 12.54
N TYR A 556 -16.15 3.51 13.41
CA TYR A 556 -16.30 4.94 13.74
C TYR A 556 -16.06 5.25 15.23
N ASN A 557 -15.83 4.24 16.06
CA ASN A 557 -15.38 4.41 17.45
C ASN A 557 -13.86 4.39 17.61
N LYS A 558 -13.13 3.95 16.59
CA LYS A 558 -11.66 3.90 16.51
C LYS A 558 -11.23 3.91 15.04
N PRO A 559 -10.04 4.44 14.71
CA PRO A 559 -9.56 4.55 13.34
C PRO A 559 -9.11 3.19 12.78
N LYS A 560 -10.08 2.36 12.37
CA LYS A 560 -9.86 0.98 11.97
C LYS A 560 -10.75 0.59 10.80
N ILE A 561 -10.18 -0.17 9.86
CA ILE A 561 -10.88 -0.78 8.74
C ILE A 561 -10.69 -2.29 8.80
N THR A 562 -11.75 -3.07 8.54
CA THR A 562 -11.63 -4.53 8.43
C THR A 562 -12.20 -4.99 7.09
N TYR A 563 -11.44 -5.79 6.38
CA TYR A 563 -11.83 -6.47 5.16
C TYR A 563 -12.19 -7.92 5.47
N LEU A 564 -13.28 -8.41 4.91
CA LEU A 564 -13.85 -9.73 5.19
C LEU A 564 -14.06 -10.45 3.86
N VAL A 565 -13.67 -11.73 3.83
CA VAL A 565 -13.86 -12.63 2.69
C VAL A 565 -15.00 -13.60 3.00
N TYR A 566 -16.06 -13.52 2.22
CA TYR A 566 -17.15 -14.48 2.20
C TYR A 566 -17.19 -15.11 0.81
N ASN A 567 -16.61 -16.31 0.66
CA ASN A 567 -16.66 -17.02 -0.61
C ASN A 567 -18.13 -17.25 -1.02
N ASP A 568 -18.35 -17.34 -2.32
CA ASP A 568 -19.68 -17.60 -2.88
C ASP A 568 -20.76 -16.58 -2.46
N PHE A 569 -20.35 -15.30 -2.24
CA PHE A 569 -21.26 -14.24 -1.84
C PHE A 569 -22.50 -14.14 -2.74
N ASP A 570 -22.35 -14.34 -4.06
CA ASP A 570 -23.43 -14.22 -5.02
C ASP A 570 -24.26 -15.51 -5.18
N THR A 571 -23.69 -16.65 -4.90
CA THR A 571 -24.31 -17.95 -5.17
C THR A 571 -24.95 -18.59 -3.93
N VAL A 572 -24.38 -18.36 -2.75
CA VAL A 572 -24.84 -18.93 -1.48
C VAL A 572 -25.66 -17.91 -0.68
N ALA A 573 -26.82 -18.29 -0.17
CA ALA A 573 -27.67 -17.41 0.65
C ALA A 573 -26.95 -16.83 1.86
N HIS A 574 -26.29 -17.68 2.63
CA HIS A 574 -25.56 -17.35 3.85
C HIS A 574 -24.12 -17.85 3.78
N PRO A 575 -23.23 -17.15 3.06
CA PRO A 575 -21.85 -17.57 2.92
C PRO A 575 -21.12 -17.50 4.27
N THR A 576 -20.15 -18.40 4.46
CA THR A 576 -19.30 -18.45 5.63
C THR A 576 -18.09 -17.52 5.49
N LEU A 577 -17.69 -16.92 6.60
CA LEU A 577 -16.48 -16.11 6.68
C LEU A 577 -15.25 -17.03 6.52
N GLN A 578 -14.39 -16.68 5.57
CA GLN A 578 -13.17 -17.43 5.24
C GLN A 578 -11.90 -16.76 5.76
N ALA A 579 -11.83 -15.45 5.66
CA ALA A 579 -10.65 -14.71 6.10
C ALA A 579 -11.02 -13.28 6.49
N THR A 580 -10.20 -12.68 7.34
CA THR A 580 -10.28 -11.27 7.71
C THR A 580 -8.92 -10.58 7.63
N MET A 581 -8.90 -9.32 7.22
CA MET A 581 -7.77 -8.43 7.35
C MET A 581 -8.21 -7.18 8.07
N GLU A 582 -7.52 -6.85 9.14
CA GLU A 582 -7.77 -5.68 9.96
C GLU A 582 -6.61 -4.71 9.84
N VAL A 583 -6.92 -3.46 9.50
CA VAL A 583 -5.95 -2.36 9.41
C VAL A 583 -6.26 -1.34 10.49
N ASP A 584 -5.34 -1.15 11.41
CA ASP A 584 -5.38 -0.07 12.40
C ASP A 584 -4.67 1.16 11.81
N LEU A 585 -5.42 2.25 11.59
CA LEU A 585 -4.90 3.47 10.98
C LEU A 585 -4.13 4.36 11.96
N HIS A 586 -4.16 4.05 13.26
CA HIS A 586 -3.41 4.82 14.26
C HIS A 586 -1.92 4.51 14.20
N ASN A 587 -1.58 3.23 14.09
CA ASN A 587 -0.20 2.73 14.06
C ASN A 587 0.18 2.07 12.74
N LEU A 588 -0.74 2.01 11.78
CA LEU A 588 -0.59 1.35 10.48
C LEU A 588 -0.24 -0.13 10.59
N SER A 589 -0.74 -0.81 11.64
CA SER A 589 -0.58 -2.25 11.79
C SER A 589 -1.67 -3.02 11.05
N VAL A 590 -1.28 -4.19 10.55
CA VAL A 590 -2.18 -5.11 9.83
C VAL A 590 -2.19 -6.46 10.52
N SER A 591 -3.36 -7.02 10.73
CA SER A 591 -3.52 -8.40 11.19
C SER A 591 -4.39 -9.21 10.24
N TYR A 592 -4.00 -10.46 10.03
CA TYR A 592 -4.69 -11.43 9.20
C TYR A 592 -5.18 -12.60 10.03
N HIS A 593 -6.38 -13.07 9.72
CA HIS A 593 -6.91 -14.29 10.29
C HIS A 593 -7.54 -15.11 9.17
N ASP A 594 -6.97 -16.30 8.92
CA ASP A 594 -7.58 -17.32 8.07
C ASP A 594 -8.56 -18.14 8.93
N ILE A 595 -9.80 -18.21 8.51
CA ILE A 595 -10.90 -18.86 9.22
C ILE A 595 -11.42 -20.06 8.42
N SER A 596 -10.82 -20.38 7.29
CA SER A 596 -11.26 -21.43 6.37
C SER A 596 -11.40 -22.82 7.02
N ASP A 597 -10.56 -23.12 8.01
CA ASP A 597 -10.58 -24.39 8.75
C ASP A 597 -11.45 -24.37 10.01
N GLU A 598 -12.14 -23.25 10.31
CA GLU A 598 -13.01 -23.17 11.48
C GLU A 598 -14.26 -24.02 11.25
N THR A 599 -14.53 -24.97 12.17
CA THR A 599 -15.69 -25.87 12.07
C THR A 599 -17.04 -25.16 12.27
N ASN A 600 -17.03 -23.98 12.91
CA ASN A 600 -18.23 -23.18 13.20
C ASN A 600 -18.03 -21.70 12.87
N PRO A 601 -17.74 -21.35 11.58
CA PRO A 601 -17.44 -19.99 11.17
C PRO A 601 -18.65 -19.06 11.31
N LEU A 602 -18.38 -17.75 11.29
CA LEU A 602 -19.40 -16.73 11.15
C LEU A 602 -20.07 -16.84 9.78
N ILE A 603 -21.38 -16.61 9.73
CA ILE A 603 -22.13 -16.55 8.47
C ILE A 603 -22.72 -15.16 8.25
N LEU A 604 -22.95 -14.84 6.99
CA LEU A 604 -23.44 -13.54 6.58
C LEU A 604 -24.96 -13.57 6.40
N HIS A 605 -25.65 -12.66 7.09
CA HIS A 605 -27.08 -12.40 6.94
C HIS A 605 -27.33 -11.01 6.40
N HIS A 606 -28.53 -10.73 5.88
CA HIS A 606 -28.98 -9.44 5.40
C HIS A 606 -28.07 -8.87 4.29
N LYS A 607 -27.75 -9.67 3.28
CA LYS A 607 -26.91 -9.23 2.16
C LYS A 607 -27.48 -8.02 1.41
N ASN A 608 -28.82 -7.91 1.36
CA ASN A 608 -29.51 -6.75 0.78
C ASN A 608 -29.14 -5.42 1.43
N ALA A 609 -28.84 -5.41 2.73
CA ALA A 609 -28.42 -4.19 3.44
C ALA A 609 -26.97 -3.77 3.14
N LEU A 610 -26.13 -4.70 2.64
CA LEU A 610 -24.71 -4.48 2.39
C LEU A 610 -24.42 -3.93 1.00
N VAL A 611 -25.29 -4.17 0.04
CA VAL A 611 -25.17 -3.77 -1.36
C VAL A 611 -26.08 -2.58 -1.69
N ALA A 612 -25.76 -1.86 -2.75
CA ALA A 612 -26.63 -0.80 -3.23
C ALA A 612 -27.82 -1.35 -4.05
N PRO A 613 -28.91 -0.58 -4.21
CA PRO A 613 -30.12 -1.03 -4.92
C PRO A 613 -29.95 -1.44 -6.39
N ASP A 614 -28.90 -0.94 -7.04
CA ASP A 614 -28.53 -1.28 -8.43
C ASP A 614 -27.62 -2.52 -8.54
N TYR A 615 -27.29 -3.17 -7.41
CA TYR A 615 -26.55 -4.43 -7.43
C TYR A 615 -27.35 -5.52 -8.14
N PRO A 616 -26.74 -6.33 -9.03
CA PRO A 616 -27.47 -7.29 -9.86
C PRO A 616 -28.41 -8.22 -9.09
N LEU A 617 -28.00 -8.68 -7.91
CA LEU A 617 -28.76 -9.62 -7.09
C LEU A 617 -29.55 -8.96 -5.94
N TYR A 618 -29.60 -7.62 -5.88
CA TYR A 618 -30.29 -6.90 -4.81
C TYR A 618 -31.72 -7.34 -4.60
N LYS A 619 -32.49 -7.53 -5.69
CA LYS A 619 -33.89 -7.98 -5.64
C LYS A 619 -34.02 -9.39 -5.03
N GLN A 620 -33.12 -10.31 -5.39
CA GLN A 620 -33.10 -11.68 -4.85
C GLN A 620 -32.76 -11.68 -3.36
N PHE A 621 -31.70 -10.94 -2.97
CA PHE A 621 -31.33 -10.80 -1.56
C PHE A 621 -32.47 -10.20 -0.73
N THR A 622 -33.14 -9.17 -1.24
CA THR A 622 -34.26 -8.52 -0.57
C THR A 622 -35.46 -9.46 -0.42
N LYS A 623 -35.78 -10.26 -1.47
CA LYS A 623 -36.88 -11.25 -1.43
C LYS A 623 -36.61 -12.32 -0.38
N LEU A 624 -35.37 -12.83 -0.32
CA LEU A 624 -34.98 -13.85 0.68
C LEU A 624 -35.07 -13.27 2.09
N THR A 625 -34.42 -12.16 2.38
CA THR A 625 -34.41 -11.53 3.71
C THR A 625 -35.84 -11.27 4.22
N LYS A 626 -36.73 -10.72 3.37
CA LYS A 626 -38.14 -10.50 3.75
C LYS A 626 -38.89 -11.80 4.07
N LYS A 627 -38.57 -12.90 3.39
CA LYS A 627 -39.18 -14.22 3.71
C LYS A 627 -38.65 -14.74 5.03
N GLU A 628 -37.35 -14.61 5.30
CA GLU A 628 -36.72 -15.04 6.56
C GLU A 628 -37.25 -14.26 7.76
N GLU A 629 -37.39 -12.92 7.61
CA GLU A 629 -38.02 -12.06 8.64
C GLU A 629 -39.46 -12.49 8.92
N LYS A 630 -40.24 -12.75 7.86
CA LYS A 630 -41.64 -13.17 7.97
C LYS A 630 -41.79 -14.53 8.66
N LEU A 631 -40.79 -15.41 8.55
CA LEU A 631 -40.74 -16.72 9.20
C LEU A 631 -40.08 -16.66 10.59
N GLY A 632 -39.70 -15.50 11.09
CA GLY A 632 -39.06 -15.33 12.40
C GLY A 632 -37.64 -15.90 12.49
N LEU A 633 -37.01 -16.27 11.38
CA LEU A 633 -35.71 -16.93 11.39
C LEU A 633 -34.58 -16.00 11.85
N LEU A 634 -34.77 -14.68 11.72
CA LEU A 634 -33.75 -13.66 12.00
C LEU A 634 -33.94 -12.98 13.38
N GLU A 635 -34.85 -13.44 14.23
CA GLU A 635 -35.15 -12.80 15.52
C GLU A 635 -33.99 -12.92 16.52
N ASN A 636 -33.28 -14.06 16.54
CA ASN A 636 -32.19 -14.29 17.48
C ASN A 636 -30.83 -14.30 16.76
N MET A 637 -30.36 -13.14 16.38
CA MET A 637 -29.08 -12.98 15.69
C MET A 637 -27.87 -13.52 16.45
N THR A 638 -27.89 -13.54 17.77
CA THR A 638 -26.79 -14.08 18.59
C THR A 638 -26.64 -15.59 18.37
N MET A 639 -27.73 -16.30 18.27
CA MET A 639 -27.76 -17.77 18.07
C MET A 639 -27.37 -18.13 16.63
N ILE A 640 -27.86 -17.38 15.62
CA ILE A 640 -27.74 -17.74 14.20
C ILE A 640 -26.53 -17.15 13.50
N ARG A 641 -25.74 -16.31 14.17
CA ARG A 641 -24.56 -15.66 13.57
C ARG A 641 -23.43 -16.62 13.15
N ARG A 642 -23.48 -17.89 13.65
CA ARG A 642 -22.51 -18.94 13.34
C ARG A 642 -23.17 -20.13 12.66
N PHE A 643 -22.38 -20.85 11.86
CA PHE A 643 -22.84 -21.94 10.98
C PHE A 643 -23.68 -22.99 11.68
N HIS A 644 -23.26 -23.54 12.83
CA HIS A 644 -24.01 -24.56 13.54
C HIS A 644 -25.32 -24.03 14.15
N GLY A 645 -25.31 -22.77 14.62
CA GLY A 645 -26.52 -22.14 15.15
C GLY A 645 -27.58 -21.94 14.06
N TRP A 646 -27.15 -21.46 12.87
CA TRP A 646 -28.04 -21.32 11.73
C TRP A 646 -28.63 -22.66 11.26
N ARG A 647 -27.78 -23.68 11.09
CA ARG A 647 -28.28 -25.03 10.72
C ARG A 647 -29.31 -25.57 11.70
N ARG A 648 -29.11 -25.38 13.02
CA ARG A 648 -30.07 -25.75 14.03
C ARG A 648 -31.38 -24.97 13.91
N CYS A 649 -31.32 -23.68 13.63
CA CYS A 649 -32.50 -22.83 13.41
C CYS A 649 -33.30 -23.31 12.20
N LEU A 650 -32.66 -23.59 11.07
CA LEU A 650 -33.31 -24.12 9.88
C LEU A 650 -33.97 -25.50 10.14
N ALA A 651 -33.27 -26.42 10.79
CA ALA A 651 -33.78 -27.73 11.12
C ALA A 651 -35.00 -27.67 12.07
N ALA A 652 -34.94 -26.80 13.10
CA ALA A 652 -36.05 -26.61 14.03
C ALA A 652 -37.31 -26.06 13.33
N ASN A 653 -37.17 -25.27 12.28
CA ASN A 653 -38.28 -24.74 11.50
C ASN A 653 -38.66 -25.61 10.28
N LYS A 654 -37.97 -26.73 10.04
CA LYS A 654 -38.16 -27.62 8.87
C LYS A 654 -38.03 -26.85 7.54
N ILE A 655 -36.97 -26.01 7.45
CA ILE A 655 -36.72 -25.16 6.30
C ILE A 655 -35.40 -25.56 5.68
N LYS A 656 -35.38 -25.64 4.34
CA LYS A 656 -34.18 -25.75 3.51
C LYS A 656 -34.08 -24.53 2.64
N ILE A 657 -32.85 -24.07 2.44
CA ILE A 657 -32.55 -22.94 1.52
C ILE A 657 -31.70 -23.49 0.38
N GLU A 658 -32.14 -23.30 -0.86
CA GLU A 658 -31.43 -23.66 -2.07
C GLU A 658 -31.15 -22.38 -2.88
N GLY A 659 -29.87 -22.11 -3.11
CA GLY A 659 -29.45 -20.80 -3.69
C GLY A 659 -29.95 -19.65 -2.80
N HIS A 660 -30.90 -18.85 -3.30
CA HIS A 660 -31.53 -17.74 -2.57
C HIS A 660 -33.04 -17.93 -2.40
N GLU A 661 -33.52 -19.17 -2.40
CA GLU A 661 -34.92 -19.48 -2.22
C GLU A 661 -35.16 -20.44 -1.03
N ILE A 662 -36.23 -20.17 -0.29
CA ILE A 662 -36.67 -21.04 0.80
C ILE A 662 -37.55 -22.14 0.20
N VAL A 663 -37.17 -23.37 0.43
CA VAL A 663 -37.92 -24.60 0.08
C VAL A 663 -38.39 -25.24 1.36
N SER A 664 -39.71 -25.57 1.44
CA SER A 664 -40.20 -26.33 2.59
C SER A 664 -39.66 -27.74 2.54
N ASP A 665 -39.07 -28.20 3.63
CA ASP A 665 -38.71 -29.62 3.79
C ASP A 665 -40.00 -30.38 3.97
N SER A 666 -40.42 -31.12 2.94
CA SER A 666 -41.67 -31.91 2.92
C SER A 666 -41.54 -33.15 3.80
#